data_f34d50c6decca48c8c5e5cc7785f0302
#
_entry.id   f34d50c6decca48c8c5e5cc7785f0302
#
_cell.length_a   1.000
_cell.length_b   1.000
_cell.length_c   1.000
_cell.angle_alpha   90.00
_cell.angle_beta   90.00
_cell.angle_gamma   90.00
#
_symmetry.space_group_name_H-M   'P 1'
#
loop_
_entity.id
_entity.type
_entity.pdbx_description
1 polymer ?
#
loop_
_entity_poly.entity_id
_entity_poly.type
_entity_poly.pdbx_seq_one_letter_code
_entity_poly.pdbx_strand_id
1 'polypeptide(L)'
;MKAKILLFAASFIATSAMAQGLKSGVDRNNMDFNVKPGENFYEYAAGNWLKSHPLDKEHPMNGAFVDLEELNKKRIREMVEDYAKKPQTKGTVAQKIASIYNLYMDSVRRNREGYTPIKPVLAKIRAAKNRKELIKLMYDLDVKGYGTFPVGFGMTVDAMNSDRYIIGVSQGGIGLDPEYYTHPNEQQKAVLAAYKSMNNDMFKMTGNDAATAKRKMEAAFSIENQIAKVSYDQVKSRDPQANYHPMTWDQFVKNYPGVDWNYLLKASGYPNNGGKVDVGQPEPVHEVEKILATAPLDALKAYMELAVISSSAGMLSDNFTDRNFEYKKVAYGVQQQQPRWKRALAFVQGIMGEAVGKLYVQKYFPESSKQRMITLVKNLQDAFAQRIEENTWMTAATKKKALEKLQAFDIKIGYPDKWQNMDSVFVIDDNKSLIENVKAVQEAAMKYRIAKRWGKPVDKKEWHMTPQTVNAYYDPTTNSINFPAAILQPPFFDPTVDDAANYGAIGAVIGHEMSHGFDDQGCQFDKDGNMKNWWTEEDKKNYDARTKVLVDWFNKQEVIPGLYVNGEKTLGENIGDNGGLNIAFRALENSMKAKPLSDMDEFFTPAQRFFLAWGRVWASNVAPQFVAYIVNSDVHSPSISRVNAALPMIDNWYDAFNIKEGDKLFVPQQSRAHIW
;
A
#
# COMPACT_ATOMS: atom_id res chain seq x y z
N MET A 1 63.28 -0.91 -52.48
CA MET A 1 61.90 -0.91 -52.08
C MET A 1 61.85 -0.57 -50.60
N LYS A 2 61.40 0.65 -50.28
CA LYS A 2 61.37 1.19 -48.91
C LYS A 2 59.95 0.97 -48.30
N ALA A 3 59.83 0.12 -47.28
CA ALA A 3 58.66 -0.03 -46.53
C ALA A 3 58.49 1.11 -45.50
N LYS A 4 57.46 1.92 -45.60
CA LYS A 4 57.09 2.94 -44.64
C LYS A 4 56.33 2.29 -43.50
N ILE A 5 56.91 2.32 -42.31
CA ILE A 5 56.22 1.98 -41.03
C ILE A 5 55.49 3.24 -40.61
N LEU A 6 54.14 3.20 -40.59
CA LEU A 6 53.29 4.21 -39.97
C LEU A 6 53.14 3.87 -38.46
N LEU A 7 53.76 4.68 -37.61
CA LEU A 7 53.48 4.70 -36.18
C LEU A 7 52.14 5.42 -35.96
N PHE A 8 51.12 4.70 -35.51
CA PHE A 8 49.91 5.28 -34.91
C PHE A 8 50.22 5.63 -33.46
N ALA A 9 50.41 6.89 -33.16
CA ALA A 9 50.42 7.40 -31.79
C ALA A 9 48.98 7.45 -31.30
N ALA A 10 48.58 6.46 -30.49
CA ALA A 10 47.32 6.50 -29.74
C ALA A 10 47.51 7.51 -28.60
N SER A 11 46.98 8.70 -28.77
CA SER A 11 46.82 9.68 -27.70
C SER A 11 45.79 9.16 -26.70
N PHE A 12 46.27 8.62 -25.59
CA PHE A 12 45.44 8.41 -24.40
C PHE A 12 45.08 9.81 -23.87
N ILE A 13 43.90 10.30 -24.23
CA ILE A 13 43.24 11.36 -23.48
C ILE A 13 42.73 10.70 -22.19
N ALA A 14 43.57 10.73 -21.16
CA ALA A 14 43.11 10.49 -19.81
C ALA A 14 42.16 11.64 -19.44
N THR A 15 40.86 11.45 -19.66
CA THR A 15 39.85 12.27 -19.01
C THR A 15 39.99 12.00 -17.52
N SER A 16 40.73 12.87 -16.83
CA SER A 16 40.61 13.03 -15.40
C SER A 16 39.17 13.42 -15.11
N ALA A 17 38.29 12.42 -14.88
CA ALA A 17 37.09 12.65 -14.14
C ALA A 17 37.56 13.14 -12.77
N MET A 18 37.58 14.46 -12.56
CA MET A 18 37.63 15.01 -11.22
C MET A 18 36.51 14.31 -10.48
N ALA A 19 36.83 13.52 -9.48
CA ALA A 19 35.86 12.99 -8.55
C ALA A 19 35.19 14.22 -7.93
N GLN A 20 34.06 14.62 -8.47
CA GLN A 20 33.21 15.60 -7.81
C GLN A 20 32.91 14.98 -6.44
N GLY A 21 33.31 15.66 -5.36
CA GLY A 21 33.03 15.22 -4.01
C GLY A 21 31.52 15.00 -3.87
N LEU A 22 31.11 13.97 -3.11
CA LEU A 22 29.68 13.73 -2.83
C LEU A 22 29.06 14.97 -2.20
N LYS A 23 27.81 15.27 -2.52
CA LYS A 23 27.05 16.38 -1.93
C LYS A 23 26.61 16.03 -0.52
N SER A 24 26.32 17.01 0.33
CA SER A 24 25.81 16.78 1.70
C SER A 24 24.42 16.14 1.74
N GLY A 25 23.63 16.29 0.68
CA GLY A 25 22.24 15.86 0.63
C GLY A 25 21.25 16.75 1.36
N VAL A 26 21.73 17.82 2.02
CA VAL A 26 20.89 18.80 2.72
C VAL A 26 20.83 20.10 1.91
N ASP A 27 19.63 20.50 1.52
CA ASP A 27 19.38 21.82 0.93
C ASP A 27 18.85 22.78 2.02
N ARG A 28 19.74 23.66 2.46
CA ARG A 28 19.43 24.65 3.51
C ARG A 28 18.30 25.61 3.15
N ASN A 29 18.05 25.82 1.86
CA ASN A 29 16.94 26.67 1.41
C ASN A 29 15.57 26.07 1.77
N ASN A 30 15.50 24.78 1.96
CA ASN A 30 14.28 24.10 2.40
C ASN A 30 13.99 24.26 3.90
N MET A 31 15.00 24.61 4.70
CA MET A 31 14.93 24.68 6.16
C MET A 31 14.40 26.02 6.64
N ASP A 32 13.76 26.04 7.80
CA ASP A 32 13.37 27.28 8.49
C ASP A 32 14.19 27.47 9.77
N PHE A 33 15.24 28.28 9.70
CA PHE A 33 16.12 28.56 10.84
C PHE A 33 15.52 29.46 11.90
N ASN A 34 14.31 30.02 11.70
CA ASN A 34 13.57 30.72 12.74
C ASN A 34 12.90 29.77 13.73
N VAL A 35 12.76 28.50 13.38
CA VAL A 35 12.22 27.43 14.21
C VAL A 35 13.39 26.67 14.87
N LYS A 36 13.30 26.39 16.17
CA LYS A 36 14.29 25.55 16.84
C LYS A 36 14.00 24.08 16.62
N PRO A 37 15.03 23.22 16.47
CA PRO A 37 14.84 21.78 16.27
C PRO A 37 14.06 21.10 17.40
N GLY A 38 14.21 21.56 18.65
CA GLY A 38 13.46 21.03 19.80
C GLY A 38 12.03 21.53 19.93
N GLU A 39 11.63 22.57 19.19
CA GLU A 39 10.27 23.09 19.19
C GLU A 39 9.40 22.42 18.13
N ASN A 40 9.91 22.31 16.91
CA ASN A 40 9.24 21.68 15.77
C ASN A 40 10.26 21.26 14.71
N PHE A 41 10.72 20.01 14.78
CA PHE A 41 11.75 19.51 13.89
C PHE A 41 11.27 19.40 12.43
N TYR A 42 10.00 19.13 12.24
CA TYR A 42 9.38 19.06 10.91
C TYR A 42 9.50 20.40 10.15
N GLU A 43 9.15 21.50 10.81
CA GLU A 43 9.32 22.84 10.23
C GLU A 43 10.79 23.26 10.18
N TYR A 44 11.60 22.95 11.19
CA TYR A 44 13.03 23.24 11.15
C TYR A 44 13.69 22.63 9.91
N ALA A 45 13.43 21.35 9.64
CA ALA A 45 14.04 20.63 8.53
C ALA A 45 13.49 21.03 7.15
N ALA A 46 12.22 21.42 7.05
CA ALA A 46 11.54 21.61 5.77
C ALA A 46 10.56 22.80 5.72
N GLY A 47 10.56 23.72 6.68
CA GLY A 47 9.56 24.79 6.78
C GLY A 47 9.51 25.72 5.56
N ASN A 48 10.65 26.07 4.97
CA ASN A 48 10.67 26.87 3.75
C ASN A 48 10.22 26.08 2.52
N TRP A 49 10.52 24.75 2.47
CA TRP A 49 9.98 23.90 1.44
C TRP A 49 8.43 23.84 1.52
N LEU A 50 7.87 23.66 2.71
CA LEU A 50 6.42 23.66 2.93
C LEU A 50 5.78 24.96 2.46
N LYS A 51 6.40 26.11 2.74
CA LYS A 51 5.90 27.43 2.30
C LYS A 51 6.00 27.64 0.79
N SER A 52 7.07 27.15 0.16
CA SER A 52 7.31 27.34 -1.28
C SER A 52 6.61 26.31 -2.18
N HIS A 53 6.12 25.22 -1.61
CA HIS A 53 5.42 24.14 -2.32
C HIS A 53 3.99 23.97 -1.80
N PRO A 54 3.09 24.96 -2.01
CA PRO A 54 1.71 24.85 -1.59
C PRO A 54 1.05 23.63 -2.28
N LEU A 55 0.02 23.10 -1.63
CA LEU A 55 -0.74 21.98 -2.17
C LEU A 55 -1.40 22.40 -3.50
N ASP A 56 -1.24 21.58 -4.53
CA ASP A 56 -1.93 21.77 -5.80
C ASP A 56 -3.41 21.31 -5.71
N LYS A 57 -4.16 21.56 -6.78
CA LYS A 57 -5.60 21.25 -6.81
C LYS A 57 -5.90 19.77 -7.09
N GLU A 58 -4.96 19.02 -7.68
CA GLU A 58 -5.16 17.63 -8.11
C GLU A 58 -4.90 16.62 -7.02
N HIS A 59 -4.09 16.98 -6.01
CA HIS A 59 -3.62 16.06 -4.97
C HIS A 59 -4.13 16.46 -3.60
N PRO A 60 -4.50 15.49 -2.73
CA PRO A 60 -4.86 15.76 -1.36
C PRO A 60 -3.63 16.00 -0.46
N MET A 61 -2.45 15.64 -0.94
CA MET A 61 -1.15 15.89 -0.32
C MET A 61 -0.05 16.04 -1.39
N ASN A 62 1.07 16.66 -1.03
CA ASN A 62 2.28 16.70 -1.82
C ASN A 62 3.46 16.07 -1.05
N GLY A 63 4.67 16.15 -1.56
CA GLY A 63 5.89 15.65 -0.91
C GLY A 63 6.61 14.60 -1.73
N ALA A 64 7.67 14.01 -1.16
CA ALA A 64 8.61 13.14 -1.86
C ALA A 64 7.95 11.96 -2.59
N PHE A 65 6.98 11.30 -1.96
CA PHE A 65 6.24 10.18 -2.57
C PHE A 65 5.44 10.63 -3.78
N VAL A 66 4.67 11.73 -3.64
CA VAL A 66 3.82 12.27 -4.72
C VAL A 66 4.69 12.78 -5.88
N ASP A 67 5.80 13.45 -5.58
CA ASP A 67 6.74 13.95 -6.61
C ASP A 67 7.32 12.79 -7.44
N LEU A 68 7.70 11.67 -6.78
CA LEU A 68 8.17 10.47 -7.47
C LEU A 68 7.07 9.77 -8.26
N GLU A 69 5.87 9.68 -7.71
CA GLU A 69 4.73 9.13 -8.45
C GLU A 69 4.42 9.94 -9.71
N GLU A 70 4.45 11.27 -9.62
CA GLU A 70 4.22 12.14 -10.77
C GLU A 70 5.35 12.03 -11.81
N LEU A 71 6.61 11.89 -11.37
CA LEU A 71 7.73 11.61 -12.26
C LEU A 71 7.54 10.25 -12.97
N ASN A 72 7.14 9.21 -12.24
CA ASN A 72 6.88 7.89 -12.80
C ASN A 72 5.69 7.90 -13.77
N LYS A 73 4.62 8.63 -13.46
CA LYS A 73 3.48 8.80 -14.39
C LYS A 73 3.94 9.42 -15.70
N LYS A 74 4.82 10.44 -15.68
CA LYS A 74 5.39 11.04 -16.90
C LYS A 74 6.21 10.02 -17.70
N ARG A 75 7.08 9.26 -17.04
CA ARG A 75 7.92 8.22 -17.65
C ARG A 75 7.09 7.10 -18.28
N ILE A 76 6.08 6.62 -17.56
CA ILE A 76 5.16 5.58 -18.04
C ILE A 76 4.31 6.11 -19.19
N ARG A 77 3.85 7.37 -19.11
CA ARG A 77 3.12 8.02 -20.19
C ARG A 77 3.87 7.99 -21.50
N GLU A 78 5.15 8.35 -21.51
CA GLU A 78 6.00 8.33 -22.71
C GLU A 78 6.01 6.94 -23.37
N MET A 79 6.16 5.87 -22.56
CA MET A 79 6.20 4.50 -23.07
C MET A 79 4.84 4.04 -23.58
N VAL A 80 3.77 4.32 -22.86
CA VAL A 80 2.40 3.91 -23.20
C VAL A 80 1.90 4.65 -24.45
N GLU A 81 2.12 5.97 -24.53
CA GLU A 81 1.73 6.77 -25.69
C GLU A 81 2.52 6.44 -26.95
N ASP A 82 3.77 6.00 -26.83
CA ASP A 82 4.54 5.51 -27.98
C ASP A 82 3.89 4.28 -28.60
N TYR A 83 3.36 3.36 -27.79
CA TYR A 83 2.55 2.23 -28.27
C TYR A 83 1.17 2.67 -28.79
N ALA A 84 0.48 3.57 -28.09
CA ALA A 84 -0.87 3.99 -28.41
C ALA A 84 -1.00 4.78 -29.72
N LYS A 85 0.05 5.48 -30.14
CA LYS A 85 0.10 6.28 -31.37
C LYS A 85 0.44 5.49 -32.64
N LYS A 86 0.84 4.23 -32.50
CA LYS A 86 1.32 3.40 -33.63
C LYS A 86 0.46 2.14 -33.76
N PRO A 87 0.21 1.62 -34.99
CA PRO A 87 -0.38 0.31 -35.16
C PRO A 87 0.46 -0.78 -34.47
N GLN A 88 -0.20 -1.64 -33.71
CA GLN A 88 0.45 -2.73 -32.98
C GLN A 88 0.01 -4.09 -33.53
N THR A 89 0.90 -5.06 -33.51
CA THR A 89 0.58 -6.44 -33.87
C THR A 89 -0.39 -7.03 -32.85
N LYS A 90 -1.51 -7.56 -33.34
CA LYS A 90 -2.57 -8.15 -32.50
C LYS A 90 -2.02 -9.24 -31.56
N GLY A 91 -2.45 -9.21 -30.31
CA GLY A 91 -2.08 -10.17 -29.27
C GLY A 91 -0.75 -9.87 -28.56
N THR A 92 0.02 -8.88 -29.01
CA THR A 92 1.25 -8.45 -28.33
C THR A 92 0.95 -7.65 -27.07
N VAL A 93 1.90 -7.58 -26.13
CA VAL A 93 1.85 -6.74 -24.93
C VAL A 93 1.64 -5.26 -25.34
N ALA A 94 2.34 -4.80 -26.34
CA ALA A 94 2.22 -3.43 -26.87
C ALA A 94 0.78 -3.13 -27.34
N GLN A 95 0.14 -4.06 -28.06
CA GLN A 95 -1.26 -3.90 -28.50
C GLN A 95 -2.21 -3.82 -27.30
N LYS A 96 -2.04 -4.70 -26.30
CA LYS A 96 -2.91 -4.71 -25.12
C LYS A 96 -2.81 -3.41 -24.32
N ILE A 97 -1.59 -2.93 -24.08
CA ILE A 97 -1.34 -1.63 -23.43
C ILE A 97 -1.97 -0.49 -24.20
N ALA A 98 -1.71 -0.43 -25.53
CA ALA A 98 -2.25 0.60 -26.41
C ALA A 98 -3.79 0.60 -26.42
N SER A 99 -4.40 -0.55 -26.56
CA SER A 99 -5.87 -0.71 -26.62
C SER A 99 -6.54 -0.29 -25.32
N ILE A 100 -6.03 -0.73 -24.14
CA ILE A 100 -6.59 -0.31 -22.85
C ILE A 100 -6.50 1.21 -22.67
N TYR A 101 -5.34 1.80 -23.01
CA TYR A 101 -5.13 3.24 -22.93
C TYR A 101 -6.09 3.99 -23.85
N ASN A 102 -6.17 3.59 -25.12
CA ASN A 102 -7.04 4.25 -26.12
C ASN A 102 -8.52 4.10 -25.79
N LEU A 103 -8.97 2.92 -25.34
CA LEU A 103 -10.36 2.70 -24.90
C LEU A 103 -10.73 3.61 -23.73
N TYR A 104 -9.79 3.84 -22.79
CA TYR A 104 -10.03 4.77 -21.67
C TYR A 104 -10.04 6.22 -22.14
N MET A 105 -9.15 6.59 -23.05
CA MET A 105 -9.02 7.96 -23.59
C MET A 105 -10.18 8.36 -24.50
N ASP A 106 -10.87 7.41 -25.15
CA ASP A 106 -12.01 7.66 -26.04
C ASP A 106 -13.27 8.06 -25.26
N SER A 107 -13.29 9.34 -24.83
CA SER A 107 -14.44 9.90 -24.12
C SER A 107 -15.69 10.02 -25.00
N VAL A 108 -15.51 10.23 -26.29
CA VAL A 108 -16.64 10.34 -27.23
C VAL A 108 -17.42 9.02 -27.25
N ARG A 109 -16.71 7.91 -27.41
CA ARG A 109 -17.31 6.57 -27.36
C ARG A 109 -17.94 6.28 -26.01
N ARG A 110 -17.20 6.48 -24.92
CA ARG A 110 -17.68 6.20 -23.56
C ARG A 110 -18.90 7.03 -23.18
N ASN A 111 -18.93 8.31 -23.56
CA ASN A 111 -20.08 9.18 -23.29
C ASN A 111 -21.31 8.77 -24.14
N ARG A 112 -21.12 8.32 -25.37
CA ARG A 112 -22.20 7.77 -26.20
C ARG A 112 -22.73 6.43 -25.63
N GLU A 113 -21.86 5.56 -25.14
CA GLU A 113 -22.23 4.28 -24.52
C GLU A 113 -22.98 4.49 -23.20
N GLY A 114 -22.64 5.53 -22.42
CA GLY A 114 -23.26 5.80 -21.13
C GLY A 114 -23.10 4.62 -20.16
N TYR A 115 -24.23 4.13 -19.63
CA TYR A 115 -24.26 2.91 -18.79
C TYR A 115 -24.70 1.66 -19.58
N THR A 116 -24.86 1.77 -20.91
CA THR A 116 -25.29 0.66 -21.77
C THR A 116 -24.49 -0.62 -21.56
N PRO A 117 -23.15 -0.59 -21.37
CA PRO A 117 -22.38 -1.82 -21.17
C PRO A 117 -22.78 -2.64 -19.93
N ILE A 118 -23.33 -2.04 -18.88
CA ILE A 118 -23.80 -2.75 -17.68
C ILE A 118 -25.33 -2.99 -17.67
N LYS A 119 -26.07 -2.39 -18.60
CA LYS A 119 -27.53 -2.52 -18.67
C LYS A 119 -28.01 -3.98 -18.69
N PRO A 120 -27.39 -4.91 -19.45
CA PRO A 120 -27.78 -6.31 -19.44
C PRO A 120 -27.62 -6.98 -18.07
N VAL A 121 -26.58 -6.60 -17.30
CA VAL A 121 -26.33 -7.12 -15.95
C VAL A 121 -27.39 -6.60 -14.98
N LEU A 122 -27.67 -5.30 -15.00
CA LEU A 122 -28.73 -4.69 -14.18
C LEU A 122 -30.10 -5.30 -14.50
N ALA A 123 -30.40 -5.55 -15.78
CA ALA A 123 -31.65 -6.19 -16.18
C ALA A 123 -31.81 -7.59 -15.63
N LYS A 124 -30.74 -8.40 -15.61
CA LYS A 124 -30.75 -9.75 -14.98
C LYS A 124 -31.05 -9.69 -13.50
N ILE A 125 -30.43 -8.76 -12.75
CA ILE A 125 -30.69 -8.56 -11.33
C ILE A 125 -32.17 -8.21 -11.09
N ARG A 126 -32.69 -7.27 -11.85
CA ARG A 126 -34.08 -6.80 -11.76
C ARG A 126 -35.09 -7.91 -12.07
N ALA A 127 -34.79 -8.76 -13.05
CA ALA A 127 -35.64 -9.84 -13.52
C ALA A 127 -35.69 -11.06 -12.60
N ALA A 128 -34.74 -11.22 -11.66
CA ALA A 128 -34.73 -12.35 -10.73
C ALA A 128 -36.04 -12.43 -9.94
N LYS A 129 -36.71 -13.61 -9.98
CA LYS A 129 -38.07 -13.78 -9.46
C LYS A 129 -38.09 -14.18 -8.00
N ASN A 130 -37.00 -14.78 -7.52
CA ASN A 130 -36.94 -15.31 -6.16
C ASN A 130 -35.52 -15.23 -5.62
N ARG A 131 -35.39 -15.42 -4.33
CA ARG A 131 -34.13 -15.32 -3.58
C ARG A 131 -33.05 -16.30 -4.09
N LYS A 132 -33.40 -17.54 -4.36
CA LYS A 132 -32.46 -18.59 -4.80
C LYS A 132 -31.83 -18.21 -6.14
N GLU A 133 -32.64 -17.72 -7.08
CA GLU A 133 -32.17 -17.24 -8.37
C GLU A 133 -31.25 -16.02 -8.22
N LEU A 134 -31.63 -15.07 -7.35
CA LEU A 134 -30.86 -13.87 -7.11
C LEU A 134 -29.50 -14.17 -6.44
N ILE A 135 -29.45 -15.04 -5.43
CA ILE A 135 -28.20 -15.43 -4.75
C ILE A 135 -27.27 -16.15 -5.71
N LYS A 136 -27.80 -17.04 -6.55
CA LYS A 136 -26.97 -17.69 -7.57
C LYS A 136 -26.36 -16.67 -8.54
N LEU A 137 -27.18 -15.71 -8.99
CA LEU A 137 -26.68 -14.61 -9.85
C LEU A 137 -25.65 -13.73 -9.12
N MET A 138 -25.80 -13.53 -7.82
CA MET A 138 -24.84 -12.80 -6.99
C MET A 138 -23.46 -13.45 -7.06
N TYR A 139 -23.35 -14.78 -6.88
CA TYR A 139 -22.08 -15.51 -7.02
C TYR A 139 -21.50 -15.42 -8.44
N ASP A 140 -22.35 -15.63 -9.45
CA ASP A 140 -21.92 -15.59 -10.86
C ASP A 140 -21.38 -14.22 -11.28
N LEU A 141 -21.90 -13.13 -10.72
CA LEU A 141 -21.44 -11.77 -10.98
C LEU A 141 -20.21 -11.42 -10.15
N ASP A 142 -20.11 -11.93 -8.94
CA ASP A 142 -18.95 -11.73 -8.07
C ASP A 142 -17.69 -12.31 -8.70
N VAL A 143 -17.75 -13.54 -9.18
CA VAL A 143 -16.67 -14.21 -9.90
C VAL A 143 -16.21 -13.43 -11.16
N LYS A 144 -17.10 -12.63 -11.76
CA LYS A 144 -16.78 -11.72 -12.86
C LYS A 144 -16.22 -10.37 -12.40
N GLY A 145 -15.98 -10.20 -11.11
CA GLY A 145 -15.39 -9.00 -10.53
C GLY A 145 -16.36 -7.84 -10.36
N TYR A 146 -17.67 -8.09 -10.23
CA TYR A 146 -18.64 -7.02 -9.92
C TYR A 146 -18.77 -6.73 -8.42
N GLY A 147 -18.18 -7.56 -7.55
CA GLY A 147 -18.23 -7.36 -6.09
C GLY A 147 -19.63 -7.47 -5.50
N THR A 148 -20.47 -8.34 -6.04
CA THR A 148 -21.88 -8.49 -5.64
C THR A 148 -22.07 -9.32 -4.40
N PHE A 149 -21.11 -10.18 -4.05
CA PHE A 149 -21.18 -11.03 -2.85
C PHE A 149 -20.50 -10.32 -1.66
N PRO A 150 -21.21 -10.14 -0.54
CA PRO A 150 -20.73 -9.30 0.56
C PRO A 150 -19.73 -10.01 1.52
N VAL A 151 -18.99 -10.98 1.03
CA VAL A 151 -17.93 -11.70 1.75
C VAL A 151 -16.73 -11.87 0.82
N GLY A 152 -15.55 -11.61 1.31
CA GLY A 152 -14.31 -11.96 0.60
C GLY A 152 -14.15 -13.47 0.56
N PHE A 153 -13.99 -14.04 -0.62
CA PHE A 153 -13.79 -15.48 -0.84
C PHE A 153 -12.68 -15.71 -1.85
N GLY A 154 -11.64 -16.44 -1.47
CA GLY A 154 -10.56 -16.70 -2.40
C GLY A 154 -9.37 -17.44 -1.78
N MET A 155 -8.33 -17.59 -2.60
CA MET A 155 -7.08 -18.22 -2.21
C MET A 155 -6.24 -17.28 -1.33
N THR A 156 -5.77 -17.79 -0.20
CA THR A 156 -4.83 -17.13 0.70
C THR A 156 -3.72 -18.10 1.12
N VAL A 157 -2.62 -17.58 1.64
CA VAL A 157 -1.58 -18.38 2.27
C VAL A 157 -2.06 -18.80 3.66
N ASP A 158 -1.83 -20.05 4.05
CA ASP A 158 -2.13 -20.53 5.40
C ASP A 158 -1.13 -19.93 6.40
N ALA A 159 -1.59 -19.07 7.29
CA ALA A 159 -0.72 -18.40 8.27
C ALA A 159 0.06 -19.38 9.16
N MET A 160 -0.46 -20.59 9.44
CA MET A 160 0.23 -21.62 10.22
C MET A 160 1.12 -22.55 9.36
N ASN A 161 1.02 -22.47 8.04
CA ASN A 161 1.85 -23.21 7.09
C ASN A 161 2.04 -22.40 5.81
N SER A 162 3.00 -21.50 5.83
CA SER A 162 3.26 -20.52 4.77
C SER A 162 3.67 -21.12 3.42
N ASP A 163 3.88 -22.42 3.34
CA ASP A 163 4.16 -23.12 2.09
C ASP A 163 2.89 -23.60 1.37
N ARG A 164 1.70 -23.35 1.96
CA ARG A 164 0.42 -23.87 1.49
C ARG A 164 -0.59 -22.78 1.20
N TYR A 165 -1.30 -22.90 0.09
CA TYR A 165 -2.52 -22.14 -0.18
C TYR A 165 -3.76 -22.84 0.39
N ILE A 166 -4.68 -22.06 0.96
CA ILE A 166 -5.99 -22.49 1.44
C ILE A 166 -7.08 -21.53 0.94
N ILE A 167 -8.34 -21.85 1.18
CA ILE A 167 -9.43 -20.89 0.99
C ILE A 167 -9.47 -19.93 2.19
N GLY A 168 -9.48 -18.65 1.91
CA GLY A 168 -9.76 -17.60 2.89
C GLY A 168 -11.17 -17.04 2.71
N VAL A 169 -11.81 -16.76 3.82
CA VAL A 169 -13.12 -16.10 3.89
C VAL A 169 -12.99 -14.90 4.83
N SER A 170 -13.36 -13.72 4.36
CA SER A 170 -13.15 -12.47 5.12
C SER A 170 -14.38 -11.56 5.06
N GLN A 171 -14.48 -10.65 6.03
CA GLN A 171 -15.48 -9.60 5.99
C GLN A 171 -15.38 -8.75 4.71
N GLY A 172 -16.53 -8.21 4.28
CA GLY A 172 -16.63 -7.36 3.10
C GLY A 172 -18.01 -6.76 2.98
N GLY A 173 -18.35 -6.26 1.80
CA GLY A 173 -19.72 -5.84 1.48
C GLY A 173 -20.14 -4.48 2.01
N ILE A 174 -19.21 -3.65 2.48
CA ILE A 174 -19.43 -2.26 2.88
C ILE A 174 -18.54 -1.33 2.06
N GLY A 175 -19.01 -0.13 1.81
CA GLY A 175 -18.32 0.83 0.95
C GLY A 175 -17.37 1.79 1.66
N LEU A 176 -17.46 1.87 2.99
CA LEU A 176 -16.61 2.66 3.89
C LEU A 176 -16.17 1.79 5.06
N ASP A 177 -15.17 2.22 5.84
CA ASP A 177 -14.78 1.50 7.06
C ASP A 177 -15.92 1.43 8.08
N PRO A 178 -15.97 0.39 8.93
CA PRO A 178 -17.07 0.16 9.87
C PRO A 178 -17.38 1.38 10.75
N GLU A 179 -16.36 2.15 11.14
CA GLU A 179 -16.49 3.30 12.02
C GLU A 179 -17.36 4.41 11.42
N TYR A 180 -17.37 4.55 10.09
CA TYR A 180 -18.26 5.51 9.39
C TYR A 180 -19.75 5.20 9.59
N TYR A 181 -20.10 3.92 9.81
CA TYR A 181 -21.49 3.49 10.02
C TYR A 181 -21.89 3.47 11.49
N THR A 182 -20.98 3.15 12.39
CA THR A 182 -21.28 2.83 13.79
C THR A 182 -21.10 4.00 14.75
N HIS A 183 -19.96 4.71 14.68
CA HIS A 183 -19.59 5.77 15.60
C HIS A 183 -18.91 6.95 14.89
N PRO A 184 -19.54 7.51 13.84
CA PRO A 184 -18.89 8.53 13.03
C PRO A 184 -18.70 9.85 13.79
N ASN A 185 -17.47 10.40 13.72
CA ASN A 185 -17.21 11.78 14.08
C ASN A 185 -17.82 12.75 13.03
N GLU A 186 -17.73 14.07 13.25
CA GLU A 186 -18.37 15.06 12.37
C GLU A 186 -17.86 14.99 10.92
N GLN A 187 -16.56 14.78 10.72
CA GLN A 187 -16.00 14.63 9.37
C GLN A 187 -16.49 13.32 8.70
N GLN A 188 -16.50 12.22 9.44
CA GLN A 188 -17.02 10.93 8.95
C GLN A 188 -18.53 11.01 8.61
N LYS A 189 -19.32 11.76 9.38
CA LYS A 189 -20.75 12.03 9.05
C LYS A 189 -20.88 12.75 7.72
N ALA A 190 -20.02 13.76 7.46
CA ALA A 190 -20.04 14.48 6.19
C ALA A 190 -19.67 13.58 5.02
N VAL A 191 -18.64 12.73 5.18
CA VAL A 191 -18.25 11.73 4.16
C VAL A 191 -19.35 10.71 3.92
N LEU A 192 -19.98 10.19 4.97
CA LEU A 192 -21.10 9.25 4.87
C LEU A 192 -22.30 9.86 4.12
N ALA A 193 -22.62 11.12 4.40
CA ALA A 193 -23.67 11.85 3.69
C ALA A 193 -23.33 12.03 2.21
N ALA A 194 -22.09 12.38 1.88
CA ALA A 194 -21.61 12.49 0.50
C ALA A 194 -21.62 11.13 -0.23
N TYR A 195 -21.25 10.04 0.46
CA TYR A 195 -21.33 8.67 -0.06
C TYR A 195 -22.76 8.27 -0.42
N LYS A 196 -23.71 8.48 0.49
CA LYS A 196 -25.16 8.20 0.24
C LYS A 196 -25.69 9.06 -0.92
N SER A 197 -25.34 10.34 -0.97
CA SER A 197 -25.73 11.25 -2.06
C SER A 197 -25.17 10.78 -3.40
N MET A 198 -23.90 10.39 -3.47
CA MET A 198 -23.28 9.83 -4.66
C MET A 198 -24.01 8.58 -5.14
N ASN A 199 -24.28 7.62 -4.25
CA ASN A 199 -24.95 6.36 -4.59
C ASN A 199 -26.38 6.60 -5.09
N ASN A 200 -27.11 7.55 -4.50
CA ASN A 200 -28.43 7.96 -4.96
C ASN A 200 -28.39 8.49 -6.40
N ASP A 201 -27.41 9.35 -6.71
CA ASP A 201 -27.27 9.90 -8.05
C ASP A 201 -26.82 8.83 -9.07
N MET A 202 -25.98 7.88 -8.68
CA MET A 202 -25.60 6.74 -9.53
C MET A 202 -26.82 5.87 -9.90
N PHE A 203 -27.76 5.67 -9.00
CA PHE A 203 -29.03 5.00 -9.32
C PHE A 203 -29.84 5.81 -10.35
N LYS A 204 -29.93 7.14 -10.22
CA LYS A 204 -30.61 7.99 -11.22
C LYS A 204 -29.95 7.87 -12.58
N MET A 205 -28.63 7.92 -12.64
CA MET A 205 -27.85 7.83 -13.88
C MET A 205 -27.99 6.47 -14.58
N THR A 206 -28.49 5.45 -13.89
CA THR A 206 -28.83 4.13 -14.46
C THR A 206 -30.31 3.95 -14.76
N GLY A 207 -31.05 5.07 -14.93
CA GLY A 207 -32.41 5.10 -15.44
C GLY A 207 -33.52 4.93 -14.40
N ASN A 208 -33.22 5.13 -13.11
CA ASN A 208 -34.25 5.18 -12.08
C ASN A 208 -34.74 6.62 -11.88
N ASP A 209 -36.08 6.79 -11.64
CA ASP A 209 -36.61 8.06 -11.17
C ASP A 209 -36.11 8.40 -9.76
N ALA A 210 -36.31 9.64 -9.32
CA ALA A 210 -35.79 10.14 -8.06
C ALA A 210 -36.29 9.36 -6.83
N ALA A 211 -37.56 8.95 -6.81
CA ALA A 211 -38.16 8.20 -5.69
C ALA A 211 -37.62 6.77 -5.63
N THR A 212 -37.51 6.13 -6.78
CA THR A 212 -36.93 4.79 -6.91
C THR A 212 -35.44 4.77 -6.58
N ALA A 213 -34.66 5.75 -7.04
CA ALA A 213 -33.23 5.87 -6.73
C ALA A 213 -33.01 6.02 -5.22
N LYS A 214 -33.78 6.90 -4.56
CA LYS A 214 -33.71 7.10 -3.11
C LYS A 214 -34.03 5.81 -2.35
N ARG A 215 -35.13 5.13 -2.69
CA ARG A 215 -35.53 3.87 -2.04
C ARG A 215 -34.47 2.78 -2.21
N LYS A 216 -33.87 2.64 -3.41
CA LYS A 216 -32.81 1.67 -3.66
C LYS A 216 -31.53 2.01 -2.88
N MET A 217 -31.13 3.27 -2.83
CA MET A 217 -29.98 3.70 -2.05
C MET A 217 -30.17 3.39 -0.58
N GLU A 218 -31.35 3.72 -0.01
CA GLU A 218 -31.66 3.43 1.41
C GLU A 218 -31.68 1.92 1.69
N ALA A 219 -32.21 1.12 0.77
CA ALA A 219 -32.26 -0.33 0.90
C ALA A 219 -30.85 -0.97 0.84
N ALA A 220 -30.02 -0.57 -0.10
CA ALA A 220 -28.62 -1.02 -0.20
C ALA A 220 -27.80 -0.60 1.03
N PHE A 221 -27.93 0.66 1.45
CA PHE A 221 -27.27 1.16 2.66
C PHE A 221 -27.70 0.44 3.94
N SER A 222 -28.98 0.01 4.04
CA SER A 222 -29.46 -0.79 5.17
C SER A 222 -28.71 -2.12 5.30
N ILE A 223 -28.36 -2.76 4.18
CA ILE A 223 -27.54 -3.99 4.17
C ILE A 223 -26.12 -3.68 4.62
N GLU A 224 -25.45 -2.68 4.03
CA GLU A 224 -24.12 -2.26 4.46
C GLU A 224 -24.07 -1.95 5.96
N ASN A 225 -25.05 -1.22 6.48
CA ASN A 225 -25.13 -0.84 7.88
C ASN A 225 -25.31 -2.03 8.83
N GLN A 226 -26.01 -3.08 8.40
CA GLN A 226 -26.13 -4.32 9.17
C GLN A 226 -24.78 -5.04 9.24
N ILE A 227 -24.07 -5.16 8.13
CA ILE A 227 -22.75 -5.78 8.05
C ILE A 227 -21.74 -4.99 8.89
N ALA A 228 -21.70 -3.66 8.74
CA ALA A 228 -20.76 -2.79 9.44
C ALA A 228 -20.84 -2.90 10.97
N LYS A 229 -22.03 -3.11 11.52
CA LYS A 229 -22.24 -3.24 12.97
C LYS A 229 -21.53 -4.44 13.61
N VAL A 230 -21.22 -5.46 12.84
CA VAL A 230 -20.56 -6.69 13.31
C VAL A 230 -19.16 -6.85 12.72
N SER A 231 -18.77 -5.96 11.81
CA SER A 231 -17.44 -5.96 11.22
C SER A 231 -16.37 -5.59 12.25
N TYR A 232 -15.21 -6.21 12.12
CA TYR A 232 -14.05 -5.87 12.93
C TYR A 232 -13.56 -4.46 12.52
N ASP A 233 -13.23 -3.67 13.52
CA ASP A 233 -12.61 -2.36 13.34
C ASP A 233 -11.16 -2.48 12.83
N GLN A 234 -10.53 -1.33 12.57
CA GLN A 234 -9.16 -1.27 12.04
C GLN A 234 -8.12 -1.87 13.00
N VAL A 235 -8.33 -1.80 14.32
CA VAL A 235 -7.39 -2.35 15.31
C VAL A 235 -7.50 -3.87 15.33
N LYS A 236 -8.70 -4.41 15.49
CA LYS A 236 -8.94 -5.87 15.53
C LYS A 236 -8.60 -6.56 14.21
N SER A 237 -8.83 -5.89 13.07
CA SER A 237 -8.51 -6.42 11.74
C SER A 237 -7.02 -6.57 11.49
N ARG A 238 -6.16 -5.89 12.25
CA ARG A 238 -4.69 -6.00 12.12
C ARG A 238 -4.10 -7.20 12.86
N ASP A 239 -4.74 -7.72 13.91
CA ASP A 239 -4.19 -8.82 14.70
C ASP A 239 -4.26 -10.15 13.94
N PRO A 240 -3.13 -10.77 13.53
CA PRO A 240 -3.13 -12.04 12.81
C PRO A 240 -3.83 -13.17 13.56
N GLN A 241 -3.71 -13.24 14.89
CA GLN A 241 -4.34 -14.30 15.70
C GLN A 241 -5.85 -14.09 15.81
N ALA A 242 -6.30 -12.84 15.97
CA ALA A 242 -7.72 -12.51 16.04
C ALA A 242 -8.46 -12.77 14.71
N ASN A 243 -7.70 -12.89 13.60
CA ASN A 243 -8.22 -13.09 12.26
C ASN A 243 -7.87 -14.48 11.67
N TYR A 244 -7.58 -15.48 12.52
CA TYR A 244 -7.26 -16.83 12.07
C TYR A 244 -8.13 -17.87 12.76
N HIS A 245 -9.13 -18.38 12.03
CA HIS A 245 -10.11 -19.37 12.51
C HIS A 245 -10.18 -20.56 11.53
N PRO A 246 -9.11 -21.39 11.49
CA PRO A 246 -9.02 -22.48 10.53
C PRO A 246 -9.97 -23.62 10.88
N MET A 247 -10.55 -24.22 9.83
CA MET A 247 -11.40 -25.41 9.96
C MET A 247 -11.33 -26.26 8.70
N THR A 248 -11.84 -27.49 8.76
CA THR A 248 -11.98 -28.30 7.54
C THR A 248 -13.11 -27.73 6.65
N TRP A 249 -13.07 -28.06 5.35
CA TRP A 249 -14.14 -27.63 4.43
C TRP A 249 -15.51 -28.13 4.88
N ASP A 250 -15.62 -29.39 5.35
CA ASP A 250 -16.87 -29.95 5.81
C ASP A 250 -17.41 -29.26 7.07
N GLN A 251 -16.51 -28.90 8.02
CA GLN A 251 -16.87 -28.08 9.18
C GLN A 251 -17.35 -26.70 8.75
N PHE A 252 -16.67 -26.09 7.79
CA PHE A 252 -17.02 -24.77 7.27
C PHE A 252 -18.41 -24.76 6.64
N VAL A 253 -18.70 -25.67 5.72
CA VAL A 253 -20.01 -25.77 5.07
C VAL A 253 -21.13 -26.06 6.10
N LYS A 254 -20.82 -26.84 7.13
CA LYS A 254 -21.76 -27.12 8.22
C LYS A 254 -22.00 -25.92 9.13
N ASN A 255 -20.95 -25.15 9.44
CA ASN A 255 -21.02 -23.99 10.33
C ASN A 255 -21.64 -22.77 9.65
N TYR A 256 -21.53 -22.68 8.32
CA TYR A 256 -22.03 -21.56 7.51
C TYR A 256 -23.00 -22.07 6.42
N PRO A 257 -24.17 -22.63 6.79
CA PRO A 257 -25.07 -23.31 5.85
C PRO A 257 -25.90 -22.35 4.98
N GLY A 258 -25.91 -21.07 5.28
CA GLY A 258 -26.71 -20.05 4.58
C GLY A 258 -26.17 -19.67 3.20
N VAL A 259 -24.98 -20.12 2.84
CA VAL A 259 -24.30 -19.86 1.56
C VAL A 259 -23.99 -21.19 0.87
N ASP A 260 -24.23 -21.26 -0.44
CA ASP A 260 -23.80 -22.42 -1.25
C ASP A 260 -22.32 -22.31 -1.62
N TRP A 261 -21.46 -22.58 -0.63
CA TRP A 261 -20.00 -22.51 -0.76
C TRP A 261 -19.45 -23.46 -1.83
N ASN A 262 -20.08 -24.63 -2.01
CA ASN A 262 -19.67 -25.58 -3.05
C ASN A 262 -19.95 -25.03 -4.45
N TYR A 263 -21.09 -24.33 -4.63
CA TYR A 263 -21.35 -23.65 -5.89
C TYR A 263 -20.36 -22.51 -6.13
N LEU A 264 -20.12 -21.66 -5.13
CA LEU A 264 -19.19 -20.53 -5.25
C LEU A 264 -17.78 -20.99 -5.56
N LEU A 265 -17.28 -22.03 -4.89
CA LEU A 265 -15.97 -22.65 -5.14
C LEU A 265 -15.85 -23.12 -6.61
N LYS A 266 -16.86 -23.83 -7.10
CA LYS A 266 -16.90 -24.31 -8.49
C LYS A 266 -16.99 -23.16 -9.50
N ALA A 267 -17.85 -22.18 -9.25
CA ALA A 267 -18.03 -21.02 -10.11
C ALA A 267 -16.73 -20.19 -10.20
N SER A 268 -15.96 -20.10 -9.10
CA SER A 268 -14.63 -19.45 -9.05
C SER A 268 -13.57 -20.23 -9.81
N GLY A 269 -13.80 -21.50 -10.19
CA GLY A 269 -12.89 -22.30 -11.00
C GLY A 269 -11.90 -23.14 -10.19
N TYR A 270 -12.10 -23.33 -8.89
CA TYR A 270 -11.27 -24.22 -8.09
C TYR A 270 -11.57 -25.70 -8.44
N PRO A 271 -10.56 -26.54 -8.66
CA PRO A 271 -10.76 -27.96 -8.98
C PRO A 271 -11.21 -28.79 -7.77
N ASN A 272 -10.92 -28.35 -6.57
CA ASN A 272 -11.31 -28.94 -5.29
C ASN A 272 -11.23 -27.90 -4.17
N ASN A 273 -11.70 -28.26 -2.97
CA ASN A 273 -11.76 -27.36 -1.82
C ASN A 273 -10.45 -27.24 -1.01
N GLY A 274 -9.42 -27.99 -1.33
CA GLY A 274 -8.13 -27.99 -0.62
C GLY A 274 -8.18 -28.51 0.83
N GLY A 275 -9.32 -28.90 1.33
CA GLY A 275 -9.54 -29.52 2.65
C GLY A 275 -9.49 -28.57 3.84
N LYS A 276 -9.04 -27.33 3.70
CA LYS A 276 -8.91 -26.33 4.79
C LYS A 276 -9.40 -24.96 4.36
N VAL A 277 -10.07 -24.28 5.28
CA VAL A 277 -10.58 -22.91 5.14
C VAL A 277 -10.15 -22.12 6.36
N ASP A 278 -9.77 -20.86 6.17
CA ASP A 278 -9.64 -19.87 7.23
C ASP A 278 -10.76 -18.85 7.12
N VAL A 279 -11.51 -18.65 8.21
CA VAL A 279 -12.55 -17.63 8.31
C VAL A 279 -12.01 -16.49 9.16
N GLY A 280 -11.51 -15.46 8.52
CA GLY A 280 -10.86 -14.34 9.22
C GLY A 280 -11.78 -13.65 10.24
N GLN A 281 -13.03 -13.39 9.85
CA GLN A 281 -14.01 -12.70 10.71
C GLN A 281 -15.33 -13.46 10.71
N PRO A 282 -15.56 -14.36 11.68
CA PRO A 282 -16.75 -15.21 11.75
C PRO A 282 -18.07 -14.46 11.85
N GLU A 283 -18.15 -13.42 12.68
CA GLU A 283 -19.39 -12.70 12.97
C GLU A 283 -19.98 -11.98 11.74
N PRO A 284 -19.19 -11.24 10.94
CA PRO A 284 -19.66 -10.68 9.68
C PRO A 284 -20.16 -11.73 8.68
N VAL A 285 -19.51 -12.89 8.61
CA VAL A 285 -19.94 -13.97 7.70
C VAL A 285 -21.30 -14.51 8.11
N HIS A 286 -21.53 -14.73 9.40
CA HIS A 286 -22.86 -15.13 9.93
C HIS A 286 -23.94 -14.07 9.69
N GLU A 287 -23.63 -12.78 9.84
CA GLU A 287 -24.60 -11.72 9.54
C GLU A 287 -24.96 -11.70 8.05
N VAL A 288 -23.99 -11.92 7.16
CA VAL A 288 -24.27 -12.07 5.73
C VAL A 288 -25.21 -13.24 5.44
N GLU A 289 -25.01 -14.41 6.06
CA GLU A 289 -25.95 -15.55 5.93
C GLU A 289 -27.38 -15.16 6.33
N LYS A 290 -27.52 -14.47 7.46
CA LYS A 290 -28.80 -13.98 7.95
C LYS A 290 -29.44 -12.97 6.98
N ILE A 291 -28.65 -12.01 6.46
CA ILE A 291 -29.09 -11.04 5.45
C ILE A 291 -29.56 -11.77 4.19
N LEU A 292 -28.79 -12.71 3.68
CA LEU A 292 -29.17 -13.50 2.51
C LEU A 292 -30.44 -14.31 2.74
N ALA A 293 -30.70 -14.77 3.95
CA ALA A 293 -31.92 -15.51 4.33
C ALA A 293 -33.15 -14.62 4.53
N THR A 294 -32.99 -13.41 5.11
CA THR A 294 -34.10 -12.63 5.65
C THR A 294 -34.33 -11.27 5.00
N ALA A 295 -33.34 -10.64 4.41
CA ALA A 295 -33.49 -9.30 3.81
C ALA A 295 -34.57 -9.30 2.70
N PRO A 296 -35.34 -8.24 2.54
CA PRO A 296 -36.26 -8.11 1.41
C PRO A 296 -35.59 -8.33 0.06
N LEU A 297 -36.26 -9.06 -0.85
CA LEU A 297 -35.69 -9.37 -2.17
C LEU A 297 -35.27 -8.11 -2.93
N ASP A 298 -36.05 -7.04 -2.84
CA ASP A 298 -35.76 -5.75 -3.50
C ASP A 298 -34.54 -5.05 -2.87
N ALA A 299 -34.28 -5.26 -1.58
CA ALA A 299 -33.08 -4.73 -0.92
C ALA A 299 -31.82 -5.46 -1.40
N LEU A 300 -31.85 -6.78 -1.52
CA LEU A 300 -30.75 -7.56 -2.11
C LEU A 300 -30.50 -7.18 -3.57
N LYS A 301 -31.55 -6.94 -4.37
CA LYS A 301 -31.41 -6.43 -5.75
C LYS A 301 -30.75 -5.07 -5.77
N ALA A 302 -31.19 -4.14 -4.92
CA ALA A 302 -30.62 -2.80 -4.84
C ALA A 302 -29.15 -2.84 -4.43
N TYR A 303 -28.77 -3.66 -3.47
CA TYR A 303 -27.39 -3.88 -3.05
C TYR A 303 -26.53 -4.39 -4.21
N MET A 304 -26.98 -5.42 -4.94
CA MET A 304 -26.27 -5.94 -6.10
C MET A 304 -26.16 -4.94 -7.25
N GLU A 305 -27.24 -4.18 -7.53
CA GLU A 305 -27.20 -3.11 -8.54
C GLU A 305 -26.16 -2.05 -8.16
N LEU A 306 -26.10 -1.64 -6.88
CA LEU A 306 -25.12 -0.68 -6.41
C LEU A 306 -23.69 -1.21 -6.58
N ALA A 307 -23.43 -2.46 -6.24
CA ALA A 307 -22.11 -3.08 -6.42
C ALA A 307 -21.67 -3.09 -7.90
N VAL A 308 -22.59 -3.46 -8.80
CA VAL A 308 -22.34 -3.43 -10.26
C VAL A 308 -22.05 -2.00 -10.75
N ILE A 309 -22.82 -1.02 -10.32
CA ILE A 309 -22.63 0.39 -10.74
C ILE A 309 -21.29 0.90 -10.19
N SER A 310 -21.01 0.74 -8.91
CA SER A 310 -19.83 1.26 -8.25
C SER A 310 -18.54 0.64 -8.81
N SER A 311 -18.51 -0.69 -9.03
CA SER A 311 -17.36 -1.37 -9.63
C SER A 311 -17.12 -1.03 -11.10
N SER A 312 -18.10 -0.40 -11.75
CA SER A 312 -18.07 -0.04 -13.17
C SER A 312 -17.89 1.46 -13.40
N ALA A 313 -18.23 2.31 -12.45
CA ALA A 313 -18.36 3.77 -12.61
C ALA A 313 -17.15 4.44 -13.27
N GLY A 314 -15.91 4.04 -12.90
CA GLY A 314 -14.69 4.57 -13.50
C GLY A 314 -14.48 4.21 -14.99
N MET A 315 -15.24 3.26 -15.52
CA MET A 315 -15.16 2.76 -16.90
C MET A 315 -16.34 3.19 -17.77
N LEU A 316 -17.37 3.80 -17.19
CA LEU A 316 -18.56 4.31 -17.87
C LEU A 316 -18.33 5.74 -18.38
N SER A 317 -19.41 6.45 -18.74
CA SER A 317 -19.37 7.85 -19.20
C SER A 317 -18.81 8.81 -18.14
N ASP A 318 -18.39 9.99 -18.59
CA ASP A 318 -17.71 10.98 -17.74
C ASP A 318 -18.56 11.44 -16.55
N ASN A 319 -19.88 11.53 -16.69
CA ASN A 319 -20.78 11.92 -15.61
C ASN A 319 -20.65 11.00 -14.36
N PHE A 320 -20.35 9.71 -14.53
CA PHE A 320 -20.10 8.80 -13.41
C PHE A 320 -18.76 9.12 -12.71
N THR A 321 -17.71 9.39 -13.49
CA THR A 321 -16.41 9.77 -12.92
C THR A 321 -16.46 11.15 -12.28
N ASP A 322 -17.20 12.11 -12.84
CA ASP A 322 -17.38 13.44 -12.29
C ASP A 322 -18.18 13.39 -10.97
N ARG A 323 -19.23 12.56 -10.92
CA ARG A 323 -19.99 12.39 -9.68
C ARG A 323 -19.17 11.74 -8.56
N ASN A 324 -18.34 10.77 -8.91
CA ASN A 324 -17.39 10.18 -7.95
C ASN A 324 -16.35 11.22 -7.48
N PHE A 325 -15.93 12.11 -8.37
CA PHE A 325 -15.03 13.18 -8.02
C PHE A 325 -15.63 14.17 -7.00
N GLU A 326 -16.93 14.52 -7.12
CA GLU A 326 -17.62 15.35 -6.12
C GLU A 326 -17.63 14.70 -4.72
N TYR A 327 -17.75 13.37 -4.64
CA TYR A 327 -17.55 12.65 -3.39
C TYR A 327 -16.11 12.79 -2.86
N LYS A 328 -15.10 12.64 -3.73
CA LYS A 328 -13.69 12.76 -3.35
C LYS A 328 -13.30 14.14 -2.84
N LYS A 329 -13.96 15.21 -3.31
CA LYS A 329 -13.75 16.55 -2.75
C LYS A 329 -14.07 16.59 -1.25
N VAL A 330 -15.16 15.96 -0.84
CA VAL A 330 -15.59 15.91 0.56
C VAL A 330 -14.69 14.97 1.37
N ALA A 331 -14.40 13.79 0.82
CA ALA A 331 -13.66 12.76 1.52
C ALA A 331 -12.16 13.08 1.69
N TYR A 332 -11.54 13.68 0.67
CA TYR A 332 -10.09 13.85 0.59
C TYR A 332 -9.62 15.31 0.41
N GLY A 333 -10.52 16.26 0.20
CA GLY A 333 -10.17 17.68 0.03
C GLY A 333 -9.56 18.05 -1.32
N VAL A 334 -9.56 17.15 -2.31
CA VAL A 334 -9.08 17.43 -3.67
C VAL A 334 -9.98 18.47 -4.34
N GLN A 335 -9.40 19.39 -5.14
CA GLN A 335 -10.12 20.50 -5.74
C GLN A 335 -10.34 20.33 -7.24
N GLN A 336 -9.52 19.53 -7.91
CA GLN A 336 -9.53 19.30 -9.34
C GLN A 336 -9.32 17.83 -9.65
N GLN A 337 -10.12 17.30 -10.60
CA GLN A 337 -9.93 15.93 -11.07
C GLN A 337 -8.63 15.82 -11.87
N GLN A 338 -7.88 14.73 -11.64
CA GLN A 338 -6.68 14.44 -12.43
C GLN A 338 -7.02 14.36 -13.93
N PRO A 339 -6.12 14.85 -14.81
CA PRO A 339 -6.28 14.73 -16.26
C PRO A 339 -6.58 13.30 -16.71
N ARG A 340 -7.35 13.15 -17.77
CA ARG A 340 -7.78 11.83 -18.27
C ARG A 340 -6.60 10.87 -18.51
N TRP A 341 -5.48 11.37 -19.06
CA TRP A 341 -4.31 10.53 -19.31
C TRP A 341 -3.73 9.92 -18.04
N LYS A 342 -3.72 10.62 -16.90
CA LYS A 342 -3.27 10.07 -15.61
C LYS A 342 -4.19 8.93 -15.16
N ARG A 343 -5.50 9.13 -15.30
CA ARG A 343 -6.51 8.10 -14.98
C ARG A 343 -6.40 6.89 -15.92
N ALA A 344 -6.16 7.13 -17.23
CA ALA A 344 -5.91 6.08 -18.21
C ALA A 344 -4.66 5.24 -17.86
N LEU A 345 -3.57 5.89 -17.45
CA LEU A 345 -2.36 5.18 -17.00
C LEU A 345 -2.62 4.33 -15.75
N ALA A 346 -3.43 4.81 -14.80
CA ALA A 346 -3.81 4.01 -13.64
C ALA A 346 -4.54 2.73 -14.05
N PHE A 347 -5.43 2.80 -15.04
CA PHE A 347 -6.09 1.62 -15.61
C PHE A 347 -5.11 0.67 -16.30
N VAL A 348 -4.22 1.20 -17.15
CA VAL A 348 -3.18 0.39 -17.79
C VAL A 348 -2.32 -0.32 -16.75
N GLN A 349 -1.87 0.38 -15.72
CA GLN A 349 -1.05 -0.20 -14.65
C GLN A 349 -1.82 -1.21 -13.79
N GLY A 350 -3.09 -0.98 -13.53
CA GLY A 350 -3.96 -1.92 -12.79
C GLY A 350 -4.17 -3.25 -13.52
N ILE A 351 -4.13 -3.24 -14.85
CA ILE A 351 -4.36 -4.42 -15.69
C ILE A 351 -3.04 -5.05 -16.16
N MET A 352 -2.10 -4.24 -16.63
CA MET A 352 -0.84 -4.65 -17.26
C MET A 352 0.38 -4.24 -16.42
N GLY A 353 0.23 -4.17 -15.09
CA GLY A 353 1.25 -3.59 -14.20
C GLY A 353 2.60 -4.29 -14.26
N GLU A 354 2.63 -5.61 -14.39
CA GLU A 354 3.87 -6.36 -14.51
C GLU A 354 4.58 -6.07 -15.85
N ALA A 355 3.82 -6.03 -16.95
CA ALA A 355 4.36 -5.72 -18.28
C ALA A 355 4.92 -4.29 -18.34
N VAL A 356 4.19 -3.32 -17.77
CA VAL A 356 4.64 -1.92 -17.64
C VAL A 356 5.90 -1.85 -16.75
N GLY A 357 5.93 -2.61 -15.65
CA GLY A 357 7.09 -2.68 -14.75
C GLY A 357 8.34 -3.21 -15.42
N LYS A 358 8.20 -4.22 -16.27
CA LYS A 358 9.31 -4.77 -17.06
C LYS A 358 9.91 -3.72 -18.01
N LEU A 359 9.07 -2.97 -18.70
CA LEU A 359 9.51 -1.86 -19.56
C LEU A 359 10.17 -0.74 -18.75
N TYR A 360 9.60 -0.42 -17.59
CA TYR A 360 10.09 0.62 -16.70
C TYR A 360 11.54 0.33 -16.22
N VAL A 361 11.80 -0.88 -15.71
CA VAL A 361 13.12 -1.22 -15.17
C VAL A 361 14.18 -1.32 -16.26
N GLN A 362 13.82 -1.79 -17.44
CA GLN A 362 14.73 -1.82 -18.60
C GLN A 362 15.25 -0.41 -18.96
N LYS A 363 14.45 0.63 -18.76
CA LYS A 363 14.80 2.01 -19.11
C LYS A 363 15.36 2.81 -17.96
N TYR A 364 14.89 2.58 -16.72
CA TYR A 364 15.14 3.51 -15.60
C TYR A 364 15.81 2.90 -14.37
N PHE A 365 16.06 1.60 -14.33
CA PHE A 365 16.68 0.95 -13.17
C PHE A 365 17.77 -0.06 -13.60
N PRO A 366 19.03 0.40 -13.78
CA PRO A 366 20.13 -0.47 -14.19
C PRO A 366 20.56 -1.44 -13.07
N GLU A 367 21.14 -2.57 -13.45
CA GLU A 367 21.62 -3.61 -12.52
C GLU A 367 22.63 -3.07 -11.48
N SER A 368 23.46 -2.10 -11.85
CA SER A 368 24.39 -1.45 -10.91
C SER A 368 23.70 -0.79 -9.72
N SER A 369 22.52 -0.22 -9.93
CA SER A 369 21.70 0.34 -8.84
C SER A 369 21.18 -0.76 -7.91
N LYS A 370 20.74 -1.91 -8.46
CA LYS A 370 20.30 -3.07 -7.68
C LYS A 370 21.42 -3.58 -6.76
N GLN A 371 22.64 -3.75 -7.28
CA GLN A 371 23.79 -4.23 -6.50
C GLN A 371 24.19 -3.27 -5.37
N ARG A 372 24.15 -1.97 -5.63
CA ARG A 372 24.44 -0.96 -4.60
C ARG A 372 23.43 -0.99 -3.47
N MET A 373 22.15 -1.17 -3.78
CA MET A 373 21.09 -1.30 -2.78
C MET A 373 21.23 -2.58 -1.95
N ILE A 374 21.61 -3.70 -2.56
CA ILE A 374 21.87 -4.96 -1.82
C ILE A 374 22.97 -4.74 -0.76
N THR A 375 24.02 -4.00 -1.10
CA THR A 375 25.09 -3.67 -0.14
C THR A 375 24.56 -2.83 1.03
N LEU A 376 23.75 -1.81 0.74
CA LEU A 376 23.14 -0.97 1.78
C LEU A 376 22.21 -1.78 2.70
N VAL A 377 21.38 -2.64 2.13
CA VAL A 377 20.49 -3.52 2.91
C VAL A 377 21.28 -4.45 3.85
N LYS A 378 22.39 -5.02 3.38
CA LYS A 378 23.26 -5.86 4.23
C LYS A 378 23.87 -5.07 5.38
N ASN A 379 24.33 -3.84 5.15
CA ASN A 379 24.85 -2.99 6.22
C ASN A 379 23.80 -2.72 7.31
N LEU A 380 22.53 -2.51 6.89
CA LEU A 380 21.42 -2.34 7.86
C LEU A 380 21.08 -3.65 8.58
N GLN A 381 21.12 -4.79 7.89
CA GLN A 381 20.92 -6.10 8.51
C GLN A 381 21.97 -6.39 9.59
N ASP A 382 23.25 -6.10 9.31
CA ASP A 382 24.34 -6.22 10.28
C ASP A 382 24.18 -5.26 11.47
N ALA A 383 23.76 -4.02 11.21
CA ALA A 383 23.48 -3.04 12.27
C ALA A 383 22.29 -3.48 13.16
N PHE A 384 21.26 -4.07 12.56
CA PHE A 384 20.13 -4.60 13.32
C PHE A 384 20.53 -5.82 14.16
N ALA A 385 21.36 -6.72 13.62
CA ALA A 385 21.91 -7.84 14.37
C ALA A 385 22.67 -7.37 15.63
N GLN A 386 23.55 -6.35 15.49
CA GLN A 386 24.27 -5.76 16.62
C GLN A 386 23.29 -5.21 17.68
N ARG A 387 22.23 -4.51 17.28
CA ARG A 387 21.25 -3.97 18.22
C ARG A 387 20.46 -5.07 18.95
N ILE A 388 20.14 -6.16 18.27
CA ILE A 388 19.53 -7.34 18.93
C ILE A 388 20.50 -7.97 19.92
N GLU A 389 21.77 -8.12 19.59
CA GLU A 389 22.80 -8.67 20.48
C GLU A 389 23.02 -7.79 21.72
N GLU A 390 23.05 -6.47 21.55
CA GLU A 390 23.22 -5.49 22.63
C GLU A 390 21.96 -5.28 23.46
N ASN A 391 20.79 -5.73 23.00
CA ASN A 391 19.51 -5.54 23.66
C ASN A 391 19.53 -6.09 25.09
N THR A 392 19.06 -5.30 26.07
CA THR A 392 19.18 -5.63 27.50
C THR A 392 17.95 -6.29 28.10
N TRP A 393 16.81 -6.25 27.43
CA TRP A 393 15.57 -6.78 27.97
C TRP A 393 15.18 -8.15 27.39
N MET A 394 15.79 -8.58 26.28
CA MET A 394 15.57 -9.90 25.70
C MET A 394 16.45 -10.96 26.38
N THR A 395 15.88 -12.15 26.63
CA THR A 395 16.65 -13.32 27.02
C THR A 395 17.53 -13.83 25.87
N ALA A 396 18.57 -14.56 26.17
CA ALA A 396 19.46 -15.16 25.17
C ALA A 396 18.73 -16.09 24.21
N ALA A 397 17.66 -16.75 24.63
CA ALA A 397 16.85 -17.64 23.81
C ALA A 397 16.08 -16.85 22.74
N THR A 398 15.43 -15.76 23.11
CA THR A 398 14.70 -14.89 22.17
C THR A 398 15.65 -14.15 21.24
N LYS A 399 16.78 -13.63 21.72
CA LYS A 399 17.83 -13.03 20.87
C LYS A 399 18.28 -13.97 19.76
N LYS A 400 18.56 -15.24 20.12
CA LYS A 400 18.95 -16.25 19.14
C LYS A 400 17.89 -16.43 18.05
N LYS A 401 16.63 -16.51 18.42
CA LYS A 401 15.51 -16.64 17.47
C LYS A 401 15.33 -15.40 16.61
N ALA A 402 15.47 -14.21 17.20
CA ALA A 402 15.42 -12.95 16.48
C ALA A 402 16.54 -12.86 15.44
N LEU A 403 17.78 -13.22 15.80
CA LEU A 403 18.89 -13.25 14.85
C LEU A 403 18.70 -14.29 13.74
N GLU A 404 18.20 -15.49 14.06
CA GLU A 404 17.86 -16.52 13.06
C GLU A 404 16.81 -15.98 12.07
N LYS A 405 15.79 -15.24 12.55
CA LYS A 405 14.75 -14.64 11.69
C LYS A 405 15.32 -13.53 10.84
N LEU A 406 16.10 -12.63 11.40
CA LEU A 406 16.74 -11.54 10.67
C LEU A 406 17.67 -12.05 9.55
N GLN A 407 18.47 -13.08 9.83
CA GLN A 407 19.36 -13.70 8.84
C GLN A 407 18.61 -14.43 7.72
N ALA A 408 17.39 -14.90 8.01
CA ALA A 408 16.53 -15.60 7.05
C ALA A 408 15.71 -14.64 6.15
N PHE A 409 15.85 -13.33 6.30
CA PHE A 409 15.14 -12.38 5.42
C PHE A 409 15.48 -12.60 3.95
N ASP A 410 14.45 -12.80 3.14
CA ASP A 410 14.57 -12.75 1.68
C ASP A 410 14.56 -11.29 1.22
N ILE A 411 15.68 -10.84 0.66
CA ILE A 411 15.91 -9.45 0.24
C ILE A 411 15.58 -9.31 -1.23
N LYS A 412 14.52 -8.57 -1.55
CA LYS A 412 14.03 -8.36 -2.91
C LYS A 412 14.19 -6.88 -3.32
N ILE A 413 15.04 -6.60 -4.30
CA ILE A 413 15.42 -5.25 -4.73
C ILE A 413 15.06 -5.03 -6.20
N GLY A 414 14.36 -3.93 -6.45
CA GLY A 414 14.09 -3.37 -7.77
C GLY A 414 12.97 -4.07 -8.52
N TYR A 415 13.14 -5.34 -8.85
CA TYR A 415 12.22 -6.10 -9.67
C TYR A 415 12.40 -7.62 -9.49
N PRO A 416 11.38 -8.44 -9.84
CA PRO A 416 11.44 -9.89 -9.68
C PRO A 416 12.44 -10.53 -10.66
N ASP A 417 13.20 -11.52 -10.19
CA ASP A 417 14.10 -12.31 -11.05
C ASP A 417 13.31 -13.14 -12.07
N LYS A 418 12.08 -13.55 -11.70
CA LYS A 418 11.17 -14.30 -12.56
C LYS A 418 9.83 -13.59 -12.70
N TRP A 419 9.50 -13.17 -13.90
CA TRP A 419 8.24 -12.53 -14.25
C TRP A 419 7.10 -13.56 -14.33
N GLN A 420 5.91 -13.16 -13.89
CA GLN A 420 4.74 -14.04 -13.89
C GLN A 420 4.14 -14.23 -15.29
N ASN A 421 4.29 -13.23 -16.18
CA ASN A 421 3.73 -13.18 -17.54
C ASN A 421 2.20 -13.41 -17.59
N MET A 422 1.48 -12.94 -16.60
CA MET A 422 0.02 -13.09 -16.52
C MET A 422 -0.69 -12.40 -17.69
N ASP A 423 -0.11 -11.34 -18.21
CA ASP A 423 -0.57 -10.61 -19.39
C ASP A 423 -0.67 -11.46 -20.66
N SER A 424 0.04 -12.59 -20.72
CA SER A 424 -0.02 -13.53 -21.86
C SER A 424 -1.41 -14.13 -22.09
N VAL A 425 -2.22 -14.27 -21.00
CA VAL A 425 -3.57 -14.84 -21.06
C VAL A 425 -4.67 -13.80 -21.33
N PHE A 426 -4.32 -12.51 -21.34
CA PHE A 426 -5.30 -11.45 -21.56
C PHE A 426 -5.62 -11.28 -23.05
N VAL A 427 -6.90 -11.12 -23.36
CA VAL A 427 -7.38 -10.76 -24.68
C VAL A 427 -8.10 -9.43 -24.61
N ILE A 428 -7.60 -8.44 -25.36
CA ILE A 428 -8.19 -7.11 -25.47
C ILE A 428 -8.75 -6.96 -26.90
N ASP A 429 -10.03 -6.60 -26.97
CA ASP A 429 -10.78 -6.42 -28.21
C ASP A 429 -11.29 -4.97 -28.30
N ASP A 430 -10.77 -4.19 -29.25
CA ASP A 430 -11.10 -2.79 -29.44
C ASP A 430 -12.57 -2.56 -29.85
N ASN A 431 -13.27 -3.59 -30.34
CA ASN A 431 -14.70 -3.53 -30.66
C ASN A 431 -15.60 -3.62 -29.42
N LYS A 432 -15.08 -4.15 -28.30
CA LYS A 432 -15.80 -4.22 -27.03
C LYS A 432 -15.62 -2.93 -26.24
N SER A 433 -16.55 -2.66 -25.34
CA SER A 433 -16.41 -1.55 -24.39
C SER A 433 -15.23 -1.77 -23.44
N LEU A 434 -14.77 -0.68 -22.79
CA LEU A 434 -13.69 -0.77 -21.78
C LEU A 434 -14.05 -1.76 -20.67
N ILE A 435 -15.28 -1.69 -20.14
CA ILE A 435 -15.71 -2.57 -19.06
C ILE A 435 -15.77 -4.05 -19.46
N GLU A 436 -16.23 -4.37 -20.66
CA GLU A 436 -16.25 -5.76 -21.14
C GLU A 436 -14.83 -6.33 -21.21
N ASN A 437 -13.86 -5.56 -21.70
CA ASN A 437 -12.46 -5.96 -21.72
C ASN A 437 -11.91 -6.15 -20.29
N VAL A 438 -12.15 -5.19 -19.38
CA VAL A 438 -11.64 -5.25 -18.01
C VAL A 438 -12.21 -6.46 -17.26
N LYS A 439 -13.52 -6.72 -17.39
CA LYS A 439 -14.16 -7.88 -16.75
C LYS A 439 -13.63 -9.21 -17.30
N ALA A 440 -13.41 -9.30 -18.62
CA ALA A 440 -12.80 -10.48 -19.23
C ALA A 440 -11.35 -10.71 -18.73
N VAL A 441 -10.57 -9.64 -18.57
CA VAL A 441 -9.21 -9.72 -18.02
C VAL A 441 -9.24 -10.15 -16.54
N GLN A 442 -10.12 -9.60 -15.72
CA GLN A 442 -10.26 -9.98 -14.30
C GLN A 442 -10.58 -11.47 -14.14
N GLU A 443 -11.52 -11.98 -14.94
CA GLU A 443 -11.88 -13.39 -14.96
C GLU A 443 -10.70 -14.28 -15.43
N ALA A 444 -10.00 -13.90 -16.50
CA ALA A 444 -8.83 -14.61 -17.01
C ALA A 444 -7.67 -14.62 -15.98
N ALA A 445 -7.41 -13.48 -15.33
CA ALA A 445 -6.39 -13.37 -14.30
C ALA A 445 -6.68 -14.26 -13.08
N MET A 446 -7.94 -14.31 -12.63
CA MET A 446 -8.35 -15.18 -11.53
C MET A 446 -8.13 -16.65 -11.89
N LYS A 447 -8.62 -17.10 -13.04
CA LYS A 447 -8.44 -18.47 -13.53
C LYS A 447 -6.95 -18.83 -13.67
N TYR A 448 -6.14 -17.93 -14.20
CA TYR A 448 -4.70 -18.12 -14.31
C TYR A 448 -4.04 -18.31 -12.94
N ARG A 449 -4.35 -17.43 -11.96
CA ARG A 449 -3.80 -17.54 -10.60
C ARG A 449 -4.18 -18.86 -9.94
N ILE A 450 -5.45 -19.28 -10.04
CA ILE A 450 -5.90 -20.56 -9.49
C ILE A 450 -5.15 -21.72 -10.15
N ALA A 451 -5.08 -21.77 -11.47
CA ALA A 451 -4.39 -22.84 -12.19
C ALA A 451 -2.88 -22.90 -11.90
N LYS A 452 -2.26 -21.72 -11.66
CA LYS A 452 -0.84 -21.60 -11.37
C LYS A 452 -0.48 -22.00 -9.94
N ARG A 453 -1.33 -21.68 -8.95
CA ARG A 453 -0.99 -21.73 -7.51
C ARG A 453 -1.73 -22.83 -6.76
N TRP A 454 -3.01 -23.10 -7.07
CA TRP A 454 -3.83 -24.01 -6.28
C TRP A 454 -3.26 -25.43 -6.24
N GLY A 455 -3.16 -25.98 -5.03
CA GLY A 455 -2.57 -27.31 -4.80
C GLY A 455 -1.05 -27.40 -4.99
N LYS A 456 -0.36 -26.26 -5.14
CA LYS A 456 1.10 -26.20 -5.26
C LYS A 456 1.70 -25.47 -4.06
N PRO A 457 3.00 -25.65 -3.77
CA PRO A 457 3.70 -24.83 -2.78
C PRO A 457 3.63 -23.33 -3.12
N VAL A 458 3.64 -22.49 -2.08
CA VAL A 458 3.69 -21.04 -2.24
C VAL A 458 5.04 -20.65 -2.86
N ASP A 459 5.00 -19.86 -3.92
CA ASP A 459 6.20 -19.28 -4.52
C ASP A 459 6.62 -18.03 -3.71
N LYS A 460 7.54 -18.22 -2.75
CA LYS A 460 8.03 -17.15 -1.87
C LYS A 460 8.81 -16.06 -2.62
N LYS A 461 9.13 -16.24 -3.91
CA LYS A 461 9.81 -15.22 -4.74
C LYS A 461 8.84 -14.30 -5.48
N GLU A 462 7.54 -14.51 -5.38
CA GLU A 462 6.54 -13.60 -5.95
C GLU A 462 6.59 -12.23 -5.28
N TRP A 463 6.25 -11.20 -6.07
CA TRP A 463 6.15 -9.82 -5.63
C TRP A 463 4.68 -9.39 -5.57
N HIS A 464 4.31 -8.62 -4.54
CA HIS A 464 2.96 -8.06 -4.39
C HIS A 464 2.83 -6.64 -4.95
N MET A 465 3.97 -5.97 -5.19
CA MET A 465 4.02 -4.66 -5.83
C MET A 465 4.78 -4.73 -7.15
N THR A 466 4.40 -3.87 -8.09
CA THR A 466 5.12 -3.74 -9.37
C THR A 466 6.37 -2.87 -9.21
N PRO A 467 7.40 -3.03 -10.06
CA PRO A 467 8.64 -2.25 -9.96
C PRO A 467 8.48 -0.72 -10.02
N GLN A 468 7.44 -0.23 -10.67
CA GLN A 468 7.15 1.21 -10.78
C GLN A 468 6.33 1.77 -9.61
N THR A 469 6.02 0.96 -8.59
CA THR A 469 5.34 1.42 -7.37
C THR A 469 6.31 2.17 -6.47
N VAL A 470 5.95 3.38 -6.04
CA VAL A 470 6.73 4.18 -5.08
C VAL A 470 6.32 3.76 -3.66
N ASN A 471 6.83 2.63 -3.23
CA ASN A 471 6.60 2.08 -1.89
C ASN A 471 7.63 0.98 -1.60
N ALA A 472 7.56 0.42 -0.37
CA ALA A 472 8.26 -0.78 0.08
C ALA A 472 7.31 -1.61 0.93
N TYR A 473 7.64 -2.86 1.24
CA TYR A 473 6.85 -3.68 2.16
C TYR A 473 7.63 -4.87 2.73
N TYR A 474 7.26 -5.25 3.95
CA TYR A 474 7.60 -6.55 4.53
C TYR A 474 6.43 -7.54 4.34
N ASP A 475 6.74 -8.79 4.01
CA ASP A 475 5.75 -9.88 3.93
C ASP A 475 6.06 -10.93 5.01
N PRO A 476 5.22 -11.06 6.05
CA PRO A 476 5.46 -11.98 7.14
C PRO A 476 5.39 -13.45 6.72
N THR A 477 4.58 -13.81 5.72
CA THR A 477 4.41 -15.19 5.25
C THR A 477 5.58 -15.71 4.43
N THR A 478 6.35 -14.80 3.85
CA THR A 478 7.58 -15.12 3.10
C THR A 478 8.85 -14.69 3.83
N ASN A 479 8.72 -14.01 4.97
CA ASN A 479 9.81 -13.38 5.71
C ASN A 479 10.72 -12.57 4.79
N SER A 480 10.12 -11.69 3.96
CA SER A 480 10.83 -10.92 2.94
C SER A 480 10.65 -9.42 3.07
N ILE A 481 11.71 -8.66 2.77
CA ILE A 481 11.71 -7.21 2.60
C ILE A 481 11.80 -6.87 1.11
N ASN A 482 10.94 -5.98 0.64
CA ASN A 482 10.70 -5.79 -0.78
C ASN A 482 10.75 -4.30 -1.15
N PHE A 483 11.67 -3.93 -2.04
CA PHE A 483 11.89 -2.53 -2.46
C PHE A 483 11.76 -2.40 -3.97
N PRO A 484 10.57 -2.00 -4.50
CA PRO A 484 10.39 -1.70 -5.91
C PRO A 484 11.38 -0.64 -6.43
N ALA A 485 11.74 -0.73 -7.70
CA ALA A 485 12.73 0.15 -8.32
C ALA A 485 12.37 1.64 -8.19
N ALA A 486 11.09 1.95 -8.17
CA ALA A 486 10.61 3.34 -8.21
C ALA A 486 10.93 4.15 -6.94
N ILE A 487 11.01 3.53 -5.75
CA ILE A 487 11.38 4.24 -4.52
C ILE A 487 12.91 4.46 -4.41
N LEU A 488 13.71 3.69 -5.15
CA LEU A 488 15.17 3.72 -5.09
C LEU A 488 15.77 4.86 -5.92
N GLN A 489 15.25 6.08 -5.75
CA GLN A 489 15.60 7.30 -6.48
C GLN A 489 15.55 8.52 -5.55
N PRO A 490 16.16 9.66 -5.92
CA PRO A 490 16.04 10.88 -5.14
C PRO A 490 14.57 11.27 -4.91
N PRO A 491 14.21 11.76 -3.70
CA PRO A 491 15.10 12.08 -2.58
C PRO A 491 15.35 10.93 -1.60
N PHE A 492 14.86 9.71 -1.84
CA PHE A 492 15.07 8.56 -0.96
C PHE A 492 16.48 7.99 -1.09
N PHE A 493 16.92 7.76 -2.32
CA PHE A 493 18.27 7.31 -2.62
C PHE A 493 18.90 8.17 -3.72
N ASP A 494 20.00 8.85 -3.39
CA ASP A 494 20.79 9.62 -4.36
C ASP A 494 22.25 9.15 -4.34
N PRO A 495 22.76 8.56 -5.44
CA PRO A 495 24.14 8.11 -5.51
C PRO A 495 25.17 9.26 -5.52
N THR A 496 24.74 10.52 -5.64
CA THR A 496 25.58 11.72 -5.68
C THR A 496 25.71 12.41 -4.33
N VAL A 497 24.96 11.96 -3.31
CA VAL A 497 25.06 12.47 -1.94
C VAL A 497 25.84 11.52 -1.03
N ASP A 498 26.24 12.02 0.13
CA ASP A 498 26.95 11.22 1.11
C ASP A 498 26.08 10.15 1.81
N ASP A 499 26.72 9.24 2.51
CA ASP A 499 26.01 8.14 3.16
C ASP A 499 25.09 8.64 4.28
N ALA A 500 25.40 9.76 4.95
CA ALA A 500 24.58 10.26 6.05
C ALA A 500 23.14 10.58 5.58
N ALA A 501 23.00 11.28 4.45
CA ALA A 501 21.69 11.57 3.87
C ALA A 501 21.00 10.31 3.35
N ASN A 502 21.71 9.40 2.67
CA ASN A 502 21.14 8.14 2.19
C ASN A 502 20.69 7.23 3.33
N TYR A 503 21.46 7.12 4.44
CA TYR A 503 21.02 6.35 5.62
C TYR A 503 19.81 7.00 6.32
N GLY A 504 19.76 8.34 6.38
CA GLY A 504 18.62 9.06 6.98
C GLY A 504 17.33 9.02 6.14
N ALA A 505 17.45 8.77 4.83
CA ALA A 505 16.31 8.62 3.91
C ALA A 505 16.00 7.14 3.65
N ILE A 506 16.54 6.56 2.56
CA ILE A 506 16.24 5.17 2.18
C ILE A 506 16.71 4.15 3.23
N GLY A 507 17.82 4.44 3.94
CA GLY A 507 18.29 3.55 5.00
C GLY A 507 17.28 3.42 6.13
N ALA A 508 16.67 4.53 6.57
CA ALA A 508 15.62 4.50 7.58
C ALA A 508 14.36 3.77 7.07
N VAL A 509 14.00 3.89 5.78
CA VAL A 509 12.90 3.12 5.17
C VAL A 509 13.23 1.62 5.14
N ILE A 510 14.46 1.24 4.79
CA ILE A 510 14.88 -0.17 4.81
C ILE A 510 14.83 -0.74 6.23
N GLY A 511 15.34 0.00 7.21
CA GLY A 511 15.25 -0.39 8.61
C GLY A 511 13.82 -0.48 9.12
N HIS A 512 12.91 0.38 8.64
CA HIS A 512 11.48 0.34 8.88
C HIS A 512 10.89 -1.00 8.40
N GLU A 513 11.14 -1.39 7.15
CA GLU A 513 10.66 -2.67 6.62
C GLU A 513 11.26 -3.88 7.36
N MET A 514 12.53 -3.82 7.76
CA MET A 514 13.13 -4.84 8.60
C MET A 514 12.44 -4.94 9.98
N SER A 515 12.06 -3.79 10.54
CA SER A 515 11.39 -3.72 11.84
C SER A 515 9.99 -4.32 11.80
N HIS A 516 9.30 -4.32 10.65
CA HIS A 516 8.02 -5.02 10.49
C HIS A 516 8.13 -6.54 10.69
N GLY A 517 9.30 -7.13 10.53
CA GLY A 517 9.53 -8.52 10.92
C GLY A 517 9.41 -8.76 12.43
N PHE A 518 9.46 -7.70 13.23
CA PHE A 518 9.52 -7.72 14.68
C PHE A 518 8.51 -6.77 15.35
N ASP A 519 7.60 -6.16 14.58
CA ASP A 519 6.53 -5.31 15.09
C ASP A 519 5.43 -6.13 15.80
N ASP A 520 4.32 -5.51 16.18
CA ASP A 520 3.21 -6.15 16.89
C ASP A 520 2.54 -7.29 16.11
N GLN A 521 2.67 -7.30 14.78
CA GLN A 521 2.16 -8.35 13.90
C GLN A 521 3.27 -9.31 13.47
N GLY A 522 4.38 -8.79 12.94
CA GLY A 522 5.47 -9.59 12.43
C GLY A 522 6.14 -10.45 13.52
N CYS A 523 6.16 -9.99 14.77
CA CYS A 523 6.66 -10.77 15.90
C CYS A 523 5.90 -12.09 16.13
N GLN A 524 4.70 -12.23 15.57
CA GLN A 524 3.89 -13.45 15.67
C GLN A 524 4.29 -14.52 14.63
N PHE A 525 5.16 -14.17 13.66
CA PHE A 525 5.62 -15.08 12.62
C PHE A 525 7.08 -15.49 12.84
N ASP A 526 7.38 -16.77 12.63
CA ASP A 526 8.74 -17.31 12.72
C ASP A 526 9.58 -17.00 11.46
N LYS A 527 10.84 -17.44 11.44
CA LYS A 527 11.78 -17.25 10.34
C LYS A 527 11.35 -17.88 9.01
N ASP A 528 10.47 -18.87 9.05
CA ASP A 528 9.97 -19.61 7.90
C ASP A 528 8.63 -19.01 7.38
N GLY A 529 8.12 -17.97 8.04
CA GLY A 529 6.88 -17.27 7.70
C GLY A 529 5.62 -17.92 8.26
N ASN A 530 5.74 -18.78 9.26
CA ASN A 530 4.61 -19.40 9.93
C ASN A 530 4.21 -18.61 11.17
N MET A 531 2.92 -18.41 11.38
CA MET A 531 2.38 -17.81 12.61
C MET A 531 2.60 -18.78 13.76
N LYS A 532 3.65 -18.53 14.51
CA LYS A 532 4.13 -19.40 15.59
C LYS A 532 4.82 -18.58 16.66
N ASN A 533 4.40 -18.73 17.90
CA ASN A 533 5.06 -18.08 19.02
C ASN A 533 6.50 -18.61 19.18
N TRP A 534 7.48 -17.71 19.12
CA TRP A 534 8.90 -17.98 19.33
C TRP A 534 9.51 -17.16 20.48
N TRP A 535 8.67 -16.35 21.15
CA TRP A 535 9.02 -15.54 22.31
C TRP A 535 8.90 -16.37 23.61
N THR A 536 9.69 -16.02 24.61
CA THR A 536 9.37 -16.41 25.99
C THR A 536 8.24 -15.52 26.52
N GLU A 537 7.49 -15.98 27.52
CA GLU A 537 6.42 -15.18 28.13
C GLU A 537 6.96 -13.88 28.75
N GLU A 538 8.15 -13.95 29.37
CA GLU A 538 8.84 -12.78 29.94
C GLU A 538 9.19 -11.76 28.85
N ASP A 539 9.82 -12.20 27.77
CA ASP A 539 10.20 -11.32 26.67
C ASP A 539 8.99 -10.70 25.98
N LYS A 540 7.91 -11.45 25.79
CA LYS A 540 6.66 -10.91 25.24
C LYS A 540 6.08 -9.83 26.15
N LYS A 541 6.04 -10.04 27.46
CA LYS A 541 5.61 -9.03 28.43
C LYS A 541 6.49 -7.78 28.39
N ASN A 542 7.82 -7.96 28.31
CA ASN A 542 8.77 -6.85 28.21
C ASN A 542 8.60 -6.08 26.89
N TYR A 543 8.34 -6.76 25.80
CA TYR A 543 8.03 -6.15 24.50
C TYR A 543 6.75 -5.32 24.56
N ASP A 544 5.66 -5.90 25.08
CA ASP A 544 4.36 -5.22 25.19
C ASP A 544 4.44 -3.96 26.07
N ALA A 545 5.21 -3.99 27.14
CA ALA A 545 5.44 -2.82 27.99
C ALA A 545 6.15 -1.68 27.25
N ARG A 546 7.09 -2.00 26.33
CA ARG A 546 7.84 -1.02 25.53
C ARG A 546 7.03 -0.46 24.38
N THR A 547 6.29 -1.32 23.69
CA THR A 547 5.41 -0.88 22.58
C THR A 547 4.25 -0.04 23.10
N LYS A 548 3.78 -0.32 24.32
CA LYS A 548 2.78 0.54 24.98
C LYS A 548 3.26 1.99 25.17
N VAL A 549 4.55 2.22 25.36
CA VAL A 549 5.10 3.59 25.43
C VAL A 549 4.82 4.34 24.14
N LEU A 550 4.98 3.69 22.96
CA LEU A 550 4.65 4.29 21.68
C LEU A 550 3.14 4.54 21.56
N VAL A 551 2.30 3.56 21.92
CA VAL A 551 0.83 3.75 21.90
C VAL A 551 0.42 4.98 22.71
N ASP A 552 0.86 5.05 23.96
CA ASP A 552 0.50 6.15 24.88
C ASP A 552 1.05 7.50 24.43
N TRP A 553 2.21 7.50 23.75
CA TRP A 553 2.82 8.72 23.21
C TRP A 553 2.09 9.20 21.95
N PHE A 554 1.82 8.31 21.00
CA PHE A 554 1.14 8.68 19.77
C PHE A 554 -0.34 9.07 20.01
N ASN A 555 -1.02 8.46 20.97
CA ASN A 555 -2.38 8.86 21.38
C ASN A 555 -2.48 10.32 21.88
N LYS A 556 -1.36 10.94 22.27
CA LYS A 556 -1.31 12.34 22.69
C LYS A 556 -1.06 13.32 21.54
N GLN A 557 -0.78 12.82 20.33
CA GLN A 557 -0.42 13.66 19.19
C GLN A 557 -1.69 14.19 18.51
N GLU A 558 -1.99 15.45 18.75
CA GLU A 558 -3.03 16.19 18.03
C GLU A 558 -2.48 16.63 16.66
N VAL A 559 -3.16 16.27 15.57
CA VAL A 559 -2.72 16.56 14.20
C VAL A 559 -3.49 17.68 13.53
N ILE A 560 -4.76 17.82 13.85
CA ILE A 560 -5.61 18.99 13.61
C ILE A 560 -6.51 19.16 14.83
N PRO A 561 -7.07 20.36 15.08
CA PRO A 561 -7.85 20.63 16.29
C PRO A 561 -8.91 19.56 16.60
N GLY A 562 -8.78 18.89 17.73
CA GLY A 562 -9.69 17.85 18.22
C GLY A 562 -9.49 16.46 17.59
N LEU A 563 -8.49 16.27 16.72
CA LEU A 563 -8.21 14.97 16.09
C LEU A 563 -6.81 14.49 16.46
N TYR A 564 -6.77 13.33 17.11
CA TYR A 564 -5.55 12.70 17.62
C TYR A 564 -5.21 11.43 16.85
N VAL A 565 -3.93 11.10 16.77
CA VAL A 565 -3.47 9.82 16.24
C VAL A 565 -4.02 8.67 17.10
N ASN A 566 -4.42 7.58 16.48
CA ASN A 566 -4.74 6.35 17.18
C ASN A 566 -3.47 5.49 17.28
N GLY A 567 -2.81 5.52 18.44
CA GLY A 567 -1.54 4.85 18.66
C GLY A 567 -1.61 3.32 18.57
N GLU A 568 -2.77 2.72 18.87
CA GLU A 568 -2.98 1.25 18.74
C GLU A 568 -3.09 0.85 17.26
N LYS A 569 -3.87 1.61 16.48
CA LYS A 569 -4.00 1.38 15.04
C LYS A 569 -2.67 1.56 14.30
N THR A 570 -1.89 2.57 14.69
CA THR A 570 -0.63 2.94 14.02
C THR A 570 0.62 2.28 14.65
N LEU A 571 0.44 1.35 15.59
CA LEU A 571 1.54 0.79 16.38
C LEU A 571 2.63 0.15 15.53
N GLY A 572 2.28 -0.73 14.60
CA GLY A 572 3.27 -1.41 13.75
C GLY A 572 4.11 -0.43 12.94
N GLU A 573 3.47 0.60 12.36
CA GLU A 573 4.16 1.65 11.61
C GLU A 573 5.05 2.53 12.50
N ASN A 574 4.60 2.84 13.72
CA ASN A 574 5.39 3.61 14.67
C ASN A 574 6.59 2.79 15.21
N ILE A 575 6.45 1.47 15.35
CA ILE A 575 7.58 0.56 15.64
C ILE A 575 8.54 0.53 14.45
N GLY A 576 8.00 0.47 13.23
CA GLY A 576 8.78 0.54 12.00
C GLY A 576 9.65 1.79 11.93
N ASP A 577 9.10 2.96 12.18
CA ASP A 577 9.84 4.23 12.21
C ASP A 577 10.88 4.28 13.33
N ASN A 578 10.52 3.86 14.54
CA ASN A 578 11.43 3.83 15.68
C ASN A 578 12.62 2.89 15.41
N GLY A 579 12.34 1.66 14.97
CA GLY A 579 13.37 0.69 14.61
C GLY A 579 14.20 1.14 13.42
N GLY A 580 13.54 1.65 12.37
CA GLY A 580 14.17 2.11 11.15
C GLY A 580 15.22 3.20 11.39
N LEU A 581 14.87 4.22 12.17
CA LEU A 581 15.79 5.29 12.56
C LEU A 581 16.96 4.77 13.39
N ASN A 582 16.73 3.94 14.39
CA ASN A 582 17.77 3.39 15.25
C ASN A 582 18.73 2.48 14.47
N ILE A 583 18.21 1.58 13.62
CA ILE A 583 18.99 0.64 12.81
C ILE A 583 19.83 1.41 11.78
N ALA A 584 19.22 2.36 11.07
CA ALA A 584 19.91 3.12 10.04
C ALA A 584 20.99 4.05 10.63
N PHE A 585 20.76 4.62 11.80
CA PHE A 585 21.77 5.42 12.49
C PHE A 585 22.96 4.56 12.91
N ARG A 586 22.73 3.37 13.47
CA ARG A 586 23.81 2.40 13.77
C ARG A 586 24.59 1.99 12.51
N ALA A 587 23.90 1.79 11.40
CA ALA A 587 24.56 1.47 10.12
C ALA A 587 25.43 2.63 9.63
N LEU A 588 24.98 3.89 9.79
CA LEU A 588 25.78 5.08 9.53
C LEU A 588 27.03 5.12 10.42
N GLU A 589 26.90 4.89 11.73
CA GLU A 589 28.04 4.84 12.65
C GLU A 589 29.07 3.78 12.23
N ASN A 590 28.62 2.59 11.84
CA ASN A 590 29.50 1.53 11.34
C ASN A 590 30.19 1.93 10.03
N SER A 591 29.47 2.55 9.12
CA SER A 591 30.03 3.08 7.85
C SER A 591 31.13 4.11 8.13
N MET A 592 30.89 5.05 9.05
CA MET A 592 31.86 6.09 9.41
C MET A 592 33.12 5.55 10.10
N LYS A 593 32.99 4.47 10.90
CA LYS A 593 34.16 3.77 11.49
C LYS A 593 35.04 3.15 10.41
N ALA A 594 34.43 2.58 9.37
CA ALA A 594 35.14 1.96 8.26
C ALA A 594 35.73 3.00 7.31
N LYS A 595 34.99 4.06 7.04
CA LYS A 595 35.42 5.19 6.18
C LYS A 595 34.82 6.48 6.74
N PRO A 596 35.61 7.29 7.45
CA PRO A 596 35.15 8.57 7.97
C PRO A 596 34.54 9.42 6.84
N LEU A 597 33.36 9.93 7.07
CA LEU A 597 32.78 10.93 6.19
C LEU A 597 33.56 12.22 6.40
N SER A 598 33.98 12.85 5.32
CA SER A 598 34.51 14.22 5.40
C SER A 598 33.38 15.16 5.81
N ASP A 599 33.71 16.26 6.50
CA ASP A 599 32.80 17.39 6.71
C ASP A 599 32.53 18.06 5.37
N MET A 600 31.64 17.43 4.58
CA MET A 600 31.30 17.93 3.24
C MET A 600 30.35 19.11 3.30
N ASP A 601 29.71 19.30 4.46
CA ASP A 601 28.85 20.43 4.76
C ASP A 601 29.44 21.16 5.98
N GLU A 602 29.93 22.35 5.78
CA GLU A 602 30.48 23.20 6.85
C GLU A 602 29.46 23.48 7.99
N PHE A 603 28.18 23.21 7.75
CA PHE A 603 27.09 23.58 8.66
C PHE A 603 26.53 22.42 9.48
N PHE A 604 26.57 21.19 8.97
CA PHE A 604 25.91 20.04 9.60
C PHE A 604 26.83 18.82 9.72
N THR A 605 26.84 18.25 10.91
CA THR A 605 27.51 16.96 11.14
C THR A 605 26.80 15.84 10.39
N PRO A 606 27.45 14.68 10.16
CA PRO A 606 26.79 13.51 9.57
C PRO A 606 25.53 13.09 10.31
N ALA A 607 25.53 13.15 11.66
CA ALA A 607 24.35 12.85 12.48
C ALA A 607 23.19 13.83 12.20
N GLN A 608 23.50 15.12 12.09
CA GLN A 608 22.48 16.12 11.75
C GLN A 608 21.94 15.91 10.34
N ARG A 609 22.80 15.64 9.35
CA ARG A 609 22.36 15.37 7.96
C ARG A 609 21.45 14.15 7.87
N PHE A 610 21.70 13.11 8.67
CA PHE A 610 20.83 11.93 8.78
C PHE A 610 19.40 12.32 9.16
N PHE A 611 19.22 13.03 10.26
CA PHE A 611 17.88 13.41 10.72
C PHE A 611 17.21 14.47 9.84
N LEU A 612 18.00 15.38 9.23
CA LEU A 612 17.46 16.34 8.26
C LEU A 612 16.96 15.66 6.99
N ALA A 613 17.63 14.60 6.52
CA ALA A 613 17.15 13.79 5.40
C ALA A 613 15.82 13.09 5.72
N TRP A 614 15.67 12.53 6.93
CA TRP A 614 14.40 11.99 7.42
C TRP A 614 13.29 13.05 7.42
N GLY A 615 13.54 14.22 8.01
CA GLY A 615 12.58 15.33 8.02
C GLY A 615 12.18 15.76 6.61
N ARG A 616 13.12 15.74 5.64
CA ARG A 616 12.86 16.12 4.24
C ARG A 616 12.02 15.11 3.48
N VAL A 617 12.24 13.80 3.64
CA VAL A 617 11.43 12.79 2.92
C VAL A 617 9.99 12.75 3.38
N TRP A 618 9.70 13.16 4.63
CA TRP A 618 8.35 13.26 5.15
C TRP A 618 7.72 14.64 4.98
N ALA A 619 8.46 15.65 4.50
CA ALA A 619 7.90 16.98 4.25
C ALA A 619 6.72 16.92 3.27
N SER A 620 5.55 17.39 3.70
CA SER A 620 4.30 17.27 2.95
C SER A 620 3.30 18.31 3.43
N ASN A 621 2.68 19.04 2.51
CA ASN A 621 1.44 19.76 2.76
C ASN A 621 0.26 18.81 2.52
N VAL A 622 -0.71 18.78 3.40
CA VAL A 622 -1.82 17.84 3.38
C VAL A 622 -3.14 18.58 3.56
N ALA A 623 -4.15 18.29 2.76
CA ALA A 623 -5.50 18.85 2.94
C ALA A 623 -6.10 18.39 4.28
N PRO A 624 -6.77 19.24 5.05
CA PRO A 624 -7.34 18.87 6.36
C PRO A 624 -8.26 17.63 6.28
N GLN A 625 -9.05 17.50 5.21
CA GLN A 625 -9.91 16.34 4.98
C GLN A 625 -9.09 15.04 4.81
N PHE A 626 -7.92 15.15 4.16
CA PHE A 626 -7.04 14.00 3.96
C PHE A 626 -6.27 13.64 5.23
N VAL A 627 -5.90 14.63 6.06
CA VAL A 627 -5.38 14.37 7.42
C VAL A 627 -6.41 13.55 8.21
N ALA A 628 -7.69 13.97 8.18
CA ALA A 628 -8.75 13.23 8.86
C ALA A 628 -8.95 11.83 8.30
N TYR A 629 -8.86 11.65 6.97
CA TYR A 629 -8.89 10.33 6.33
C TYR A 629 -7.73 9.45 6.82
N ILE A 630 -6.49 9.94 6.82
CA ILE A 630 -5.32 9.21 7.32
C ILE A 630 -5.56 8.76 8.77
N VAL A 631 -5.96 9.70 9.65
CA VAL A 631 -6.18 9.36 11.06
C VAL A 631 -7.31 8.35 11.24
N ASN A 632 -8.35 8.39 10.44
CA ASN A 632 -9.49 7.48 10.58
C ASN A 632 -9.26 6.11 9.93
N SER A 633 -8.60 6.05 8.77
CA SER A 633 -8.60 4.86 7.89
C SER A 633 -7.22 4.30 7.56
N ASP A 634 -6.11 5.04 7.77
CA ASP A 634 -4.75 4.59 7.47
C ASP A 634 -4.06 4.05 8.73
N VAL A 635 -3.24 3.02 8.56
CA VAL A 635 -2.41 2.45 9.62
C VAL A 635 -1.14 3.26 9.89
N HIS A 636 -0.81 4.22 9.00
CA HIS A 636 0.32 5.12 9.17
C HIS A 636 -0.07 6.37 9.94
N SER A 637 0.83 6.87 10.77
CA SER A 637 0.72 8.20 11.35
C SER A 637 0.90 9.29 10.28
N PRO A 638 0.23 10.46 10.39
CA PRO A 638 0.46 11.57 9.48
C PRO A 638 1.93 12.00 9.41
N SER A 639 2.37 12.53 8.28
CA SER A 639 3.78 12.89 7.99
C SER A 639 4.44 13.70 9.10
N ILE A 640 3.75 14.70 9.66
CA ILE A 640 4.27 15.51 10.77
C ILE A 640 4.54 14.66 12.02
N SER A 641 3.71 13.67 12.30
CA SER A 641 3.86 12.76 13.45
C SER A 641 5.00 11.77 13.24
N ARG A 642 5.25 11.33 11.99
CA ARG A 642 6.41 10.49 11.65
C ARG A 642 7.75 11.20 11.87
N VAL A 643 7.74 12.53 12.01
CA VAL A 643 8.92 13.33 12.34
C VAL A 643 8.85 13.78 13.81
N ASN A 644 7.85 14.58 14.17
CA ASN A 644 7.80 15.24 15.48
C ASN A 644 7.39 14.32 16.64
N ALA A 645 6.80 13.14 16.35
CA ALA A 645 6.52 12.16 17.38
C ALA A 645 7.51 10.98 17.36
N ALA A 646 8.10 10.62 16.20
CA ALA A 646 9.09 9.56 16.12
C ALA A 646 10.46 9.98 16.68
N LEU A 647 10.98 11.15 16.29
CA LEU A 647 12.31 11.62 16.70
C LEU A 647 12.49 11.78 18.21
N PRO A 648 11.51 12.25 19.00
CA PRO A 648 11.60 12.30 20.45
C PRO A 648 11.82 10.94 21.14
N MET A 649 11.67 9.84 20.42
CA MET A 649 11.95 8.49 20.91
C MET A 649 13.35 7.98 20.53
N ILE A 650 14.20 8.82 19.91
CA ILE A 650 15.54 8.43 19.37
C ILE A 650 16.63 9.19 20.12
N ASP A 651 17.41 8.51 20.92
CA ASP A 651 18.44 9.11 21.77
C ASP A 651 19.46 9.94 20.97
N ASN A 652 19.95 9.40 19.85
CA ASN A 652 20.93 10.05 19.00
C ASN A 652 20.45 11.40 18.39
N TRP A 653 19.14 11.62 18.30
CA TRP A 653 18.59 12.90 17.83
C TRP A 653 18.81 14.02 18.87
N TYR A 654 18.75 13.69 20.16
CA TYR A 654 19.04 14.62 21.25
C TYR A 654 20.47 15.13 21.20
N ASP A 655 21.43 14.21 21.01
CA ASP A 655 22.85 14.54 20.91
C ASP A 655 23.12 15.37 19.65
N ALA A 656 22.55 15.01 18.52
CA ALA A 656 22.76 15.69 17.24
C ALA A 656 22.30 17.16 17.26
N PHE A 657 21.21 17.48 17.96
CA PHE A 657 20.60 18.82 17.97
C PHE A 657 20.60 19.51 19.34
N ASN A 658 21.28 18.92 20.34
CA ASN A 658 21.37 19.44 21.71
C ASN A 658 19.97 19.74 22.31
N ILE A 659 19.05 18.79 22.13
CA ILE A 659 17.68 18.86 22.68
C ILE A 659 17.74 18.62 24.18
N LYS A 660 17.06 19.48 24.95
CA LYS A 660 17.16 19.47 26.40
C LYS A 660 15.81 19.76 27.07
N GLU A 661 15.76 19.51 28.36
CA GLU A 661 14.59 19.83 29.16
C GLU A 661 14.19 21.31 28.99
N GLY A 662 12.88 21.52 28.75
CA GLY A 662 12.31 22.79 28.39
C GLY A 662 11.98 22.95 26.91
N ASP A 663 12.58 22.16 26.03
CA ASP A 663 12.17 22.10 24.61
C ASP A 663 10.83 21.36 24.47
N LYS A 664 9.96 21.81 23.57
CA LYS A 664 8.59 21.27 23.41
C LYS A 664 8.59 19.76 23.05
N LEU A 665 9.55 19.34 22.26
CA LEU A 665 9.69 17.93 21.80
C LEU A 665 10.54 17.08 22.76
N PHE A 666 10.96 17.62 23.91
CA PHE A 666 11.74 16.86 24.88
C PHE A 666 10.90 15.78 25.55
N VAL A 667 11.43 14.56 25.57
CA VAL A 667 10.92 13.42 26.33
C VAL A 667 12.06 12.90 27.22
N PRO A 668 11.86 12.75 28.53
CA PRO A 668 12.90 12.18 29.41
C PRO A 668 13.34 10.79 28.94
N GLN A 669 14.63 10.49 29.01
CA GLN A 669 15.21 9.24 28.48
C GLN A 669 14.48 7.98 28.98
N GLN A 670 14.17 7.91 30.28
CA GLN A 670 13.43 6.78 30.88
C GLN A 670 11.99 6.63 30.36
N SER A 671 11.44 7.65 29.68
CA SER A 671 10.10 7.65 29.10
C SER A 671 10.10 7.40 27.58
N ARG A 672 11.28 7.15 26.98
CA ARG A 672 11.41 6.84 25.55
C ARG A 672 11.19 5.35 25.29
N ALA A 673 10.73 5.03 24.11
CA ALA A 673 10.52 3.65 23.70
C ALA A 673 11.86 3.01 23.24
N HIS A 674 12.47 2.27 24.10
CA HIS A 674 13.68 1.50 23.79
C HIS A 674 13.30 0.06 23.41
N ILE A 675 12.95 -0.16 22.12
CA ILE A 675 12.52 -1.47 21.61
C ILE A 675 13.74 -2.24 21.08
N TRP A 676 14.52 -1.63 20.16
CA TRP A 676 15.71 -2.22 19.54
C TRP A 676 16.99 -1.46 19.87
#